data_bb4e9661a7c447c3734dc81118af7da6
#
_entry.id   bb4e9661a7c447c3734dc81118af7da6
#
_cell.length_a   1.000
_cell.length_b   1.000
_cell.length_c   1.000
_cell.angle_alpha   90.00
_cell.angle_beta   90.00
_cell.angle_gamma   90.00
#
_symmetry.space_group_name_H-M   'P 1'
#
loop_
_entity.id
_entity.type
_entity.pdbx_description
1 polymer ?
#
loop_
_entity_poly.entity_id
_entity_poly.type
_entity_poly.pdbx_seq_one_letter_code
_entity_poly.pdbx_strand_id
1 'polypeptide(L)'
;MVLQKNLSKKLLPIVLLLLVSNNISAQKTVRYDLYVKDTLVNFTGKTKRAIAVNGQIPMPTLVFTEGDTAEIYVHNLLKEETSLHWHGLFLPNKEDGVPNLTQMPIKPNTTHVYRFPIIQNGTHWYHSHSGLQEQIGMYGNFIMLKKSDDKTFRKGIDDLPTVPIVLSEWTDLKPENIHRMLHNANDYPALKKNAVQSYAEAIKARHFKTKLKNEWKRMLAMDVSDVYYEKILMNGKPSTDLTAIDGKELKAGDKVRLRISNGGASSYFWLTYAGGKITVVANDGNDVEPVEVDRLIIAVSETYDIIVTIPAENTAFEFLATTEDRTNSASLYIGNGIKQLKSSQPRLKYFEGMKMMNDMMKMNGDLDDMGMNMSLNQMDMNVVMYPEITGDSKPKQSDNDPNRYNANALADIVTLNYAMLKSPNNTSLPKDAPVKELKFTLTGNMNRYVWSLDNRVISETDKILIKKGENVRIVLYNNSMMRHPMHLHGHDFRLLNGQGDNAPLKNVVDIMPMETDTLEFNANVEGDWFFHCHILYHMMSGMGRVFTYENQAPNPLITNPKLAQRKLFADDRKFHFMADNDFATNGNDGMAMLQNTRWSIGSEWRLGYNDMHGYETETHIGRYIGKMQWLMPFIGFDWRYRKMGIDEQEENLFGQVNKKDNRTAVSLGFMYTLPMLVNFQAEVYHDGIVRLSLMREDIPITKRIRAGFMVNTDKEFMVDLRYIINRNMGIRTHYDSDMGFGVGLTLNY
;
A
#
# COMPACT_ATOMS: atom_id res chain seq x y z
N MET A 1 -19.74 35.02 -74.20
CA MET A 1 -19.77 33.58 -73.75
C MET A 1 -18.44 33.07 -73.18
N VAL A 2 -17.34 33.80 -73.31
CA VAL A 2 -16.01 33.38 -72.76
C VAL A 2 -15.74 33.82 -71.27
N LEU A 3 -16.40 34.93 -70.84
CA LEU A 3 -16.23 35.43 -69.44
C LEU A 3 -16.97 34.61 -68.38
N GLN A 4 -18.05 33.90 -68.73
CA GLN A 4 -18.80 33.07 -67.76
C GLN A 4 -18.12 31.75 -67.46
N LYS A 5 -17.28 31.17 -68.34
CA LYS A 5 -16.56 29.89 -68.10
C LYS A 5 -15.36 30.05 -67.22
N ASN A 6 -14.79 31.24 -67.05
CA ASN A 6 -13.64 31.46 -66.18
C ASN A 6 -14.00 31.81 -64.73
N LEU A 7 -15.24 32.25 -64.48
CA LEU A 7 -15.70 32.51 -63.08
C LEU A 7 -16.08 31.24 -62.38
N SER A 8 -16.65 30.23 -63.06
CA SER A 8 -17.01 28.94 -62.47
C SER A 8 -15.80 28.07 -62.07
N LYS A 9 -14.69 28.20 -62.83
CA LYS A 9 -13.43 27.46 -62.50
C LYS A 9 -12.63 28.05 -61.31
N LYS A 10 -12.86 29.34 -60.98
CA LYS A 10 -12.21 29.98 -59.79
C LYS A 10 -13.06 29.90 -58.52
N LEU A 11 -14.39 29.76 -58.68
CA LEU A 11 -15.29 29.57 -57.55
C LEU A 11 -15.30 28.12 -56.97
N LEU A 12 -15.03 27.08 -57.78
CA LEU A 12 -15.02 25.70 -57.39
C LEU A 12 -13.97 25.37 -56.31
N PRO A 13 -12.70 25.85 -56.39
CA PRO A 13 -11.72 25.62 -55.33
C PRO A 13 -12.03 26.42 -54.04
N ILE A 14 -12.68 27.60 -54.14
CA ILE A 14 -13.08 28.39 -52.97
C ILE A 14 -14.27 27.74 -52.25
N VAL A 15 -15.23 27.18 -52.98
CA VAL A 15 -16.35 26.41 -52.40
C VAL A 15 -15.85 25.08 -51.81
N LEU A 16 -14.86 24.44 -52.45
CA LEU A 16 -14.22 23.22 -51.89
C LEU A 16 -13.40 23.55 -50.64
N LEU A 17 -12.71 24.70 -50.58
CA LEU A 17 -11.99 25.16 -49.38
C LEU A 17 -12.96 25.51 -48.24
N LEU A 18 -14.12 26.09 -48.54
CA LEU A 18 -15.17 26.39 -47.56
C LEU A 18 -15.90 25.14 -47.07
N LEU A 19 -15.98 24.07 -47.88
CA LEU A 19 -16.57 22.80 -47.50
C LEU A 19 -15.61 21.96 -46.66
N VAL A 20 -14.30 22.13 -46.83
CA VAL A 20 -13.26 21.47 -46.00
C VAL A 20 -13.06 22.18 -44.66
N SER A 21 -13.35 23.49 -44.57
CA SER A 21 -13.21 24.26 -43.32
C SER A 21 -14.34 24.04 -42.30
N ASN A 22 -15.42 23.32 -42.67
CA ASN A 22 -16.55 23.09 -41.75
C ASN A 22 -16.43 21.87 -40.83
N ASN A 23 -15.30 21.15 -40.85
CA ASN A 23 -15.06 19.99 -39.94
C ASN A 23 -13.86 20.17 -39.02
N ILE A 24 -13.35 21.37 -38.81
CA ILE A 24 -12.45 21.64 -37.71
C ILE A 24 -13.35 21.89 -36.50
N SER A 25 -13.80 20.82 -35.88
CA SER A 25 -14.31 20.87 -34.48
C SER A 25 -13.18 21.43 -33.64
N ALA A 26 -13.25 22.66 -33.22
CA ALA A 26 -12.26 23.26 -32.34
C ALA A 26 -12.22 22.44 -31.07
N GLN A 27 -11.07 21.87 -30.79
CA GLN A 27 -10.83 21.10 -29.54
C GLN A 27 -11.18 22.01 -28.36
N LYS A 28 -12.17 21.59 -27.53
CA LYS A 28 -12.64 22.38 -26.41
C LYS A 28 -11.59 22.38 -25.32
N THR A 29 -11.15 23.55 -24.88
CA THR A 29 -10.33 23.66 -23.67
C THR A 29 -11.25 23.78 -22.46
N VAL A 30 -11.08 22.85 -21.52
CA VAL A 30 -11.81 22.83 -20.24
C VAL A 30 -10.84 23.23 -19.14
N ARG A 31 -11.15 24.31 -18.44
CA ARG A 31 -10.32 24.86 -17.38
C ARG A 31 -10.87 24.56 -16.01
N TYR A 32 -9.94 24.19 -15.11
CA TYR A 32 -10.18 24.10 -13.66
C TYR A 32 -9.14 24.92 -12.90
N ASP A 33 -9.59 25.60 -11.85
CA ASP A 33 -8.74 26.27 -10.87
C ASP A 33 -8.86 25.52 -9.53
N LEU A 34 -7.76 24.93 -9.08
CA LEU A 34 -7.68 24.10 -7.88
C LEU A 34 -6.86 24.82 -6.80
N TYR A 35 -7.54 25.28 -5.75
CA TYR A 35 -6.92 25.98 -4.61
C TYR A 35 -6.65 24.99 -3.49
N VAL A 36 -5.39 24.60 -3.34
CA VAL A 36 -4.92 23.65 -2.33
C VAL A 36 -4.65 24.37 -1.02
N LYS A 37 -5.38 24.05 0.05
CA LYS A 37 -5.31 24.77 1.32
C LYS A 37 -5.46 23.85 2.53
N ASP A 38 -4.76 24.19 3.62
CA ASP A 38 -5.01 23.58 4.93
C ASP A 38 -6.45 23.85 5.41
N THR A 39 -7.05 22.82 5.98
CA THR A 39 -8.36 22.89 6.58
C THR A 39 -8.42 22.07 7.87
N LEU A 40 -9.49 22.24 8.63
CA LEU A 40 -9.79 21.42 9.80
C LEU A 40 -11.04 20.58 9.53
N VAL A 41 -10.94 19.29 9.80
CA VAL A 41 -12.07 18.34 9.67
C VAL A 41 -12.35 17.64 11.00
N ASN A 42 -13.59 17.14 11.14
CA ASN A 42 -14.00 16.36 12.29
C ASN A 42 -14.83 15.15 11.84
N PHE A 43 -14.16 14.05 11.47
CA PHE A 43 -14.82 12.80 11.09
C PHE A 43 -15.04 11.84 12.27
N THR A 44 -14.33 12.05 13.40
CA THR A 44 -14.25 11.10 14.52
C THR A 44 -14.73 11.68 15.86
N GLY A 45 -15.18 12.93 15.87
CA GLY A 45 -15.44 13.71 17.10
C GLY A 45 -14.24 14.55 17.53
N LYS A 46 -13.09 14.45 16.82
CA LYS A 46 -11.87 15.24 17.08
C LYS A 46 -11.52 16.08 15.87
N THR A 47 -11.24 17.35 16.12
CA THR A 47 -10.78 18.26 15.05
C THR A 47 -9.32 18.00 14.71
N LYS A 48 -9.04 17.78 13.42
CA LYS A 48 -7.71 17.46 12.87
C LYS A 48 -7.42 18.28 11.62
N ARG A 49 -6.12 18.52 11.39
CA ARG A 49 -5.63 19.10 10.14
C ARG A 49 -5.88 18.14 8.97
N ALA A 50 -6.35 18.70 7.88
CA ALA A 50 -6.48 18.05 6.58
C ALA A 50 -6.08 19.05 5.48
N ILE A 51 -5.96 18.58 4.24
CA ILE A 51 -5.76 19.42 3.07
C ILE A 51 -7.00 19.31 2.21
N ALA A 52 -7.63 20.44 1.92
CA ALA A 52 -8.78 20.52 1.03
C ALA A 52 -8.41 21.23 -0.26
N VAL A 53 -9.07 20.82 -1.35
CA VAL A 53 -9.00 21.53 -2.62
C VAL A 53 -10.37 22.15 -2.90
N ASN A 54 -10.39 23.45 -3.15
CA ASN A 54 -11.63 24.24 -3.27
C ASN A 54 -12.59 24.06 -2.08
N GLY A 55 -12.02 23.83 -0.88
CA GLY A 55 -12.79 23.61 0.34
C GLY A 55 -13.41 22.21 0.49
N GLN A 56 -13.06 21.26 -0.33
CA GLN A 56 -13.65 19.90 -0.38
C GLN A 56 -12.64 18.81 -0.06
N ILE A 57 -13.11 17.73 0.58
CA ILE A 57 -12.47 16.43 0.74
C ILE A 57 -13.57 15.38 0.54
N PRO A 58 -13.45 14.49 -0.46
CA PRO A 58 -12.43 14.43 -1.51
C PRO A 58 -12.31 15.71 -2.33
N MET A 59 -11.19 15.86 -3.05
CA MET A 59 -11.02 16.96 -4.01
C MET A 59 -12.16 16.97 -5.05
N PRO A 60 -12.44 18.10 -5.73
CA PRO A 60 -13.49 18.18 -6.76
C PRO A 60 -13.37 17.08 -7.80
N THR A 61 -14.49 16.50 -8.21
CA THR A 61 -14.50 15.62 -9.38
C THR A 61 -14.26 16.46 -10.63
N LEU A 62 -13.19 16.12 -11.37
CA LEU A 62 -12.90 16.74 -12.67
C LEU A 62 -13.56 15.92 -13.76
N VAL A 63 -14.30 16.60 -14.66
CA VAL A 63 -15.04 15.94 -15.74
C VAL A 63 -14.62 16.54 -17.07
N PHE A 64 -14.18 15.69 -17.98
CA PHE A 64 -13.80 16.02 -19.35
C PHE A 64 -14.53 15.11 -20.32
N THR A 65 -14.53 15.47 -21.59
CA THR A 65 -14.95 14.60 -22.69
C THR A 65 -13.73 14.24 -23.54
N GLU A 66 -13.65 13.03 -24.01
CA GLU A 66 -12.60 12.61 -24.93
C GLU A 66 -12.47 13.60 -26.10
N GLY A 67 -11.24 14.05 -26.40
CA GLY A 67 -10.93 15.08 -27.37
C GLY A 67 -10.85 16.50 -26.79
N ASP A 68 -11.22 16.75 -25.54
CA ASP A 68 -10.97 18.03 -24.87
C ASP A 68 -9.46 18.26 -24.64
N THR A 69 -9.10 19.51 -24.36
CA THR A 69 -7.81 19.85 -23.73
C THR A 69 -8.05 20.20 -22.28
N ALA A 70 -7.40 19.50 -21.37
CA ALA A 70 -7.38 19.86 -19.96
C ALA A 70 -6.42 21.04 -19.73
N GLU A 71 -6.87 22.06 -19.00
CA GLU A 71 -6.06 23.18 -18.54
C GLU A 71 -6.34 23.38 -17.05
N ILE A 72 -5.43 22.89 -16.19
CA ILE A 72 -5.65 22.79 -14.74
C ILE A 72 -4.63 23.65 -14.01
N TYR A 73 -5.12 24.71 -13.36
CA TYR A 73 -4.32 25.62 -12.54
C TYR A 73 -4.33 25.13 -11.11
N VAL A 74 -3.16 24.74 -10.59
CA VAL A 74 -3.00 24.33 -9.19
C VAL A 74 -2.36 25.46 -8.40
N HIS A 75 -3.13 26.09 -7.53
CA HIS A 75 -2.72 27.18 -6.65
C HIS A 75 -2.34 26.60 -5.30
N ASN A 76 -1.03 26.50 -5.01
CA ASN A 76 -0.56 26.00 -3.74
C ASN A 76 -0.62 27.07 -2.66
N LEU A 77 -1.61 27.03 -1.80
CA LEU A 77 -1.77 27.94 -0.65
C LEU A 77 -1.28 27.29 0.67
N LEU A 78 -0.62 26.13 0.60
CA LEU A 78 0.02 25.49 1.75
C LEU A 78 1.32 26.22 2.11
N LYS A 79 1.84 25.89 3.30
CA LYS A 79 3.20 26.30 3.74
C LYS A 79 4.29 25.32 3.29
N GLU A 80 3.92 24.25 2.59
CA GLU A 80 4.78 23.18 2.13
C GLU A 80 4.62 22.95 0.61
N GLU A 81 5.59 22.27 0.02
CA GLU A 81 5.54 21.90 -1.40
C GLU A 81 4.40 20.87 -1.63
N THR A 82 3.80 20.89 -2.84
CA THR A 82 2.76 19.94 -3.25
C THR A 82 2.92 19.55 -4.71
N SER A 83 2.16 18.58 -5.17
CA SER A 83 2.01 18.19 -6.58
C SER A 83 0.67 17.50 -6.76
N LEU A 84 0.21 17.35 -8.00
CA LEU A 84 -0.91 16.48 -8.35
C LEU A 84 -0.48 15.54 -9.47
N HIS A 85 -0.73 14.27 -9.28
CA HIS A 85 -0.58 13.20 -10.26
C HIS A 85 -1.95 12.81 -10.82
N TRP A 86 -1.99 12.55 -12.11
CA TRP A 86 -3.18 12.17 -12.88
C TRP A 86 -3.14 10.66 -13.13
N HIS A 87 -3.69 9.92 -12.21
CA HIS A 87 -3.53 8.46 -12.15
C HIS A 87 -4.18 7.75 -13.34
N GLY A 88 -3.39 6.95 -14.05
CA GLY A 88 -3.84 6.15 -15.18
C GLY A 88 -4.07 6.94 -16.48
N LEU A 89 -3.61 8.20 -16.59
CA LEU A 89 -3.77 9.02 -17.77
C LEU A 89 -2.58 8.89 -18.73
N PHE A 90 -2.89 8.88 -20.04
CA PHE A 90 -1.91 9.02 -21.12
C PHE A 90 -1.70 10.50 -21.42
N LEU A 91 -0.57 11.00 -20.99
CA LEU A 91 -0.24 12.42 -21.09
C LEU A 91 1.28 12.60 -21.33
N PRO A 92 1.72 13.78 -21.77
CA PRO A 92 3.14 14.07 -21.88
C PRO A 92 3.83 13.92 -20.51
N ASN A 93 4.96 13.22 -20.44
CA ASN A 93 5.66 12.91 -19.20
C ASN A 93 5.85 14.10 -18.24
N LYS A 94 6.13 15.30 -18.80
CA LYS A 94 6.28 16.54 -18.01
C LYS A 94 5.01 17.00 -17.29
N GLU A 95 3.85 16.47 -17.67
CA GLU A 95 2.54 16.76 -17.06
C GLU A 95 2.09 15.71 -16.04
N ASP A 96 2.87 14.63 -15.84
CA ASP A 96 2.55 13.48 -15.00
C ASP A 96 2.43 13.80 -13.50
N GLY A 97 3.08 14.87 -13.04
CA GLY A 97 2.90 15.39 -11.68
C GLY A 97 3.74 14.76 -10.59
N VAL A 98 4.71 13.88 -10.92
CA VAL A 98 5.60 13.27 -9.93
C VAL A 98 6.74 14.23 -9.59
N PRO A 99 6.83 14.72 -8.33
CA PRO A 99 7.86 15.69 -7.94
C PRO A 99 9.25 15.06 -8.01
N ASN A 100 10.20 15.85 -8.52
CA ASN A 100 11.60 15.47 -8.70
C ASN A 100 11.85 14.33 -9.73
N LEU A 101 10.82 13.85 -10.42
CA LEU A 101 10.94 12.87 -11.49
C LEU A 101 10.45 13.47 -12.83
N THR A 102 9.21 13.90 -12.89
CA THR A 102 8.61 14.47 -14.11
C THR A 102 8.51 15.99 -14.07
N GLN A 103 8.50 16.58 -12.88
CA GLN A 103 8.50 18.03 -12.67
C GLN A 103 9.16 18.38 -11.32
N MET A 104 9.42 19.67 -11.10
CA MET A 104 9.73 20.17 -9.75
C MET A 104 8.44 20.33 -8.94
N PRO A 105 8.47 20.13 -7.61
CA PRO A 105 7.29 20.32 -6.77
C PRO A 105 6.78 21.77 -6.83
N ILE A 106 5.47 21.94 -6.68
CA ILE A 106 4.79 23.25 -6.66
C ILE A 106 5.09 23.91 -5.31
N LYS A 107 5.83 25.02 -5.33
CA LYS A 107 6.25 25.73 -4.11
C LYS A 107 5.07 26.43 -3.41
N PRO A 108 5.19 26.70 -2.08
CA PRO A 108 4.21 27.54 -1.39
C PRO A 108 3.94 28.87 -2.09
N ASN A 109 2.67 29.27 -2.12
CA ASN A 109 2.19 30.51 -2.73
C ASN A 109 2.54 30.68 -4.23
N THR A 110 2.67 29.57 -4.95
CA THR A 110 2.86 29.56 -6.40
C THR A 110 1.75 28.80 -7.09
N THR A 111 1.60 29.06 -8.41
CA THR A 111 0.67 28.35 -9.28
C THR A 111 1.45 27.55 -10.30
N HIS A 112 1.02 26.31 -10.54
CA HIS A 112 1.47 25.48 -11.64
C HIS A 112 0.30 25.21 -12.58
N VAL A 113 0.57 25.14 -13.89
CA VAL A 113 -0.47 24.88 -14.89
C VAL A 113 -0.13 23.58 -15.60
N TYR A 114 -1.03 22.61 -15.48
CA TYR A 114 -1.01 21.38 -16.26
C TYR A 114 -1.85 21.57 -17.51
N ARG A 115 -1.29 21.20 -18.68
CA ARG A 115 -2.00 21.30 -19.94
C ARG A 115 -1.72 20.11 -20.84
N PHE A 116 -2.76 19.29 -21.06
CA PHE A 116 -2.63 18.06 -21.85
C PHE A 116 -3.94 17.73 -22.59
N PRO A 117 -3.86 17.00 -23.73
CA PRO A 117 -5.05 16.52 -24.44
C PRO A 117 -5.67 15.33 -23.68
N ILE A 118 -6.99 15.26 -23.70
CA ILE A 118 -7.77 14.11 -23.22
C ILE A 118 -7.93 13.15 -24.39
N ILE A 119 -7.10 12.10 -24.43
CA ILE A 119 -7.04 11.14 -25.55
C ILE A 119 -7.64 9.77 -25.22
N GLN A 120 -8.18 9.61 -24.01
CA GLN A 120 -8.81 8.41 -23.51
C GLN A 120 -10.12 8.76 -22.82
N ASN A 121 -10.90 7.75 -22.46
CA ASN A 121 -12.13 7.89 -21.68
C ASN A 121 -12.08 6.94 -20.47
N GLY A 122 -13.08 7.00 -19.59
CA GLY A 122 -13.22 6.12 -18.45
C GLY A 122 -13.19 6.83 -17.10
N THR A 123 -13.14 6.03 -16.06
CA THR A 123 -13.04 6.49 -14.67
C THR A 123 -11.61 6.37 -14.20
N HIS A 124 -11.05 7.50 -13.86
CA HIS A 124 -9.72 7.67 -13.30
C HIS A 124 -9.80 8.53 -12.03
N TRP A 125 -8.68 8.82 -11.43
CA TRP A 125 -8.62 9.65 -10.25
C TRP A 125 -7.34 10.49 -10.24
N TYR A 126 -7.19 11.40 -9.29
CA TYR A 126 -5.99 12.20 -9.15
C TYR A 126 -5.71 12.45 -7.67
N HIS A 127 -4.43 12.55 -7.32
CA HIS A 127 -4.00 12.68 -5.94
C HIS A 127 -2.65 13.41 -5.82
N SER A 128 -2.30 13.78 -4.59
CA SER A 128 -0.97 14.32 -4.33
C SER A 128 0.09 13.22 -4.41
N HIS A 129 1.17 13.50 -5.09
CA HIS A 129 2.37 12.67 -5.09
C HIS A 129 3.50 13.29 -4.22
N SER A 130 3.15 14.18 -3.28
CA SER A 130 4.09 14.85 -2.38
C SER A 130 3.98 14.33 -0.96
N GLY A 131 4.98 13.56 -0.53
CA GLY A 131 5.03 13.00 0.83
C GLY A 131 3.79 12.18 1.18
N LEU A 132 3.14 12.52 2.30
CA LEU A 132 1.96 11.81 2.82
C LEU A 132 0.65 12.63 2.69
N GLN A 133 0.60 13.60 1.76
CA GLN A 133 -0.55 14.50 1.62
C GLN A 133 -1.82 13.79 1.14
N GLU A 134 -1.68 12.71 0.38
CA GLU A 134 -2.80 11.85 -0.03
C GLU A 134 -3.61 11.38 1.19
N GLN A 135 -2.95 10.87 2.24
CA GLN A 135 -3.61 10.37 3.45
C GLN A 135 -4.51 11.40 4.15
N ILE A 136 -4.27 12.69 3.98
CA ILE A 136 -4.99 13.77 4.68
C ILE A 136 -5.92 14.58 3.80
N GLY A 137 -6.33 14.04 2.63
CA GLY A 137 -7.44 14.60 1.86
C GLY A 137 -7.15 14.93 0.40
N MET A 138 -5.92 14.76 -0.07
CA MET A 138 -5.56 15.12 -1.46
C MET A 138 -5.78 13.95 -2.44
N TYR A 139 -7.04 13.58 -2.65
CA TYR A 139 -7.49 12.57 -3.61
C TYR A 139 -8.88 12.97 -4.17
N GLY A 140 -9.16 12.66 -5.43
CA GLY A 140 -10.42 13.00 -6.11
C GLY A 140 -10.60 12.29 -7.44
N ASN A 141 -11.84 12.18 -7.93
CA ASN A 141 -12.14 11.54 -9.21
C ASN A 141 -11.75 12.40 -10.41
N PHE A 142 -11.25 11.74 -11.45
CA PHE A 142 -11.01 12.29 -12.77
C PHE A 142 -11.78 11.46 -13.81
N ILE A 143 -12.88 12.01 -14.33
CA ILE A 143 -13.80 11.29 -15.21
C ILE A 143 -13.68 11.82 -16.62
N MET A 144 -13.43 10.94 -17.56
CA MET A 144 -13.41 11.25 -18.97
C MET A 144 -14.57 10.55 -19.66
N LEU A 145 -15.51 11.36 -20.16
CA LEU A 145 -16.72 10.87 -20.80
C LEU A 145 -16.41 10.44 -22.23
N LYS A 146 -16.96 9.30 -22.62
CA LYS A 146 -16.95 8.81 -23.99
C LYS A 146 -17.92 9.64 -24.83
N LYS A 147 -17.55 9.95 -26.06
CA LYS A 147 -18.46 10.64 -27.00
C LYS A 147 -19.59 9.69 -27.41
N SER A 148 -20.78 10.23 -27.62
CA SER A 148 -21.96 9.43 -28.03
C SER A 148 -21.85 8.87 -29.44
N ASP A 149 -21.00 9.45 -30.30
CA ASP A 149 -20.69 9.02 -31.66
C ASP A 149 -19.42 8.13 -31.74
N ASP A 150 -18.80 7.83 -30.63
CA ASP A 150 -17.67 6.91 -30.56
C ASP A 150 -18.13 5.48 -30.91
N LYS A 151 -17.32 4.79 -31.75
CA LYS A 151 -17.63 3.41 -32.20
C LYS A 151 -17.67 2.39 -31.06
N THR A 152 -17.00 2.71 -29.97
CA THR A 152 -16.94 1.87 -28.76
C THR A 152 -18.03 2.21 -27.74
N PHE A 153 -18.94 3.17 -28.06
CA PHE A 153 -20.03 3.55 -27.17
C PHE A 153 -21.03 2.42 -26.97
N ARG A 154 -21.23 2.03 -25.73
CA ARG A 154 -22.06 0.87 -25.33
C ARG A 154 -23.43 1.37 -24.86
N LYS A 155 -24.43 1.33 -25.75
CA LYS A 155 -25.82 1.71 -25.42
C LYS A 155 -26.36 0.83 -24.27
N GLY A 156 -26.99 1.44 -23.29
CA GLY A 156 -27.48 0.77 -22.07
C GLY A 156 -26.40 0.58 -21.00
N ILE A 157 -25.19 1.09 -21.21
CA ILE A 157 -24.08 1.13 -20.26
C ILE A 157 -23.53 2.55 -20.13
N ASP A 158 -23.05 3.11 -21.25
CA ASP A 158 -22.36 4.40 -21.25
C ASP A 158 -23.33 5.59 -21.18
N ASP A 159 -24.61 5.38 -21.50
CA ASP A 159 -25.72 6.34 -21.39
C ASP A 159 -26.51 6.26 -20.07
N LEU A 160 -26.14 5.36 -19.16
CA LEU A 160 -26.79 5.27 -17.85
C LEU A 160 -26.47 6.47 -16.97
N PRO A 161 -27.41 6.87 -16.07
CA PRO A 161 -27.11 7.85 -15.03
C PRO A 161 -25.90 7.42 -14.20
N THR A 162 -24.94 8.32 -14.02
CA THR A 162 -23.67 7.98 -13.36
C THR A 162 -23.49 8.71 -12.02
N VAL A 163 -22.89 8.02 -11.05
CA VAL A 163 -22.53 8.58 -9.75
C VAL A 163 -21.04 8.34 -9.50
N PRO A 164 -20.21 9.40 -9.43
CA PRO A 164 -18.81 9.28 -9.06
C PRO A 164 -18.69 8.98 -7.55
N ILE A 165 -17.86 8.01 -7.22
CA ILE A 165 -17.60 7.59 -5.84
C ILE A 165 -16.09 7.55 -5.62
N VAL A 166 -15.62 8.21 -4.55
CA VAL A 166 -14.28 8.06 -4.01
C VAL A 166 -14.39 7.38 -2.66
N LEU A 167 -13.78 6.20 -2.55
CA LEU A 167 -13.58 5.51 -1.29
C LEU A 167 -12.30 6.01 -0.64
N SER A 168 -12.32 6.21 0.67
CA SER A 168 -11.14 6.64 1.42
C SER A 168 -11.27 6.28 2.89
N GLU A 169 -10.19 6.42 3.61
CA GLU A 169 -10.13 6.20 5.05
C GLU A 169 -9.60 7.41 5.80
N TRP A 170 -9.90 7.48 7.07
CA TRP A 170 -9.47 8.54 7.95
C TRP A 170 -8.95 8.02 9.29
N THR A 171 -7.86 8.62 9.75
CA THR A 171 -7.30 8.41 11.09
C THR A 171 -6.99 9.76 11.75
N ASP A 172 -7.11 9.82 13.08
CA ASP A 172 -6.74 11.00 13.87
C ASP A 172 -5.24 11.13 14.08
N LEU A 173 -4.46 10.17 13.63
CA LEU A 173 -3.01 10.20 13.69
C LEU A 173 -2.42 11.02 12.53
N LYS A 174 -1.32 11.72 12.80
CA LYS A 174 -0.54 12.33 11.72
C LYS A 174 0.08 11.23 10.87
N PRO A 175 0.10 11.35 9.54
CA PRO A 175 0.68 10.33 8.66
C PRO A 175 2.14 9.99 9.00
N GLU A 176 2.93 10.99 9.40
CA GLU A 176 4.33 10.79 9.80
C GLU A 176 4.44 9.92 11.06
N ASN A 177 3.49 10.04 11.99
CA ASN A 177 3.44 9.19 13.18
C ASN A 177 3.06 7.76 12.83
N ILE A 178 2.15 7.56 11.87
CA ILE A 178 1.82 6.23 11.35
C ILE A 178 3.06 5.60 10.74
N HIS A 179 3.72 6.29 9.81
CA HIS A 179 4.91 5.80 9.13
C HIS A 179 6.02 5.44 10.12
N ARG A 180 6.25 6.28 11.14
CA ARG A 180 7.17 6.00 12.23
C ARG A 180 6.78 4.76 13.04
N MET A 181 5.49 4.62 13.40
CA MET A 181 4.99 3.45 14.14
C MET A 181 5.17 2.15 13.37
N LEU A 182 5.00 2.18 12.06
CA LEU A 182 5.22 1.02 11.18
C LEU A 182 6.70 0.61 11.17
N HIS A 183 7.62 1.58 11.06
CA HIS A 183 9.05 1.32 11.14
C HIS A 183 9.52 0.84 12.52
N ASN A 184 8.75 1.11 13.56
CA ASN A 184 9.03 0.67 14.93
C ASN A 184 8.37 -0.68 15.27
N ALA A 185 7.76 -1.35 14.30
CA ALA A 185 7.02 -2.60 14.47
C ALA A 185 5.99 -2.55 15.62
N ASN A 186 5.31 -1.41 15.80
CA ASN A 186 4.39 -1.20 16.90
C ASN A 186 3.09 -1.98 16.70
N ASP A 187 2.78 -2.88 17.62
CA ASP A 187 1.61 -3.77 17.58
C ASP A 187 0.25 -3.08 17.83
N TYR A 188 0.23 -1.82 18.19
CA TYR A 188 -1.00 -1.14 18.58
C TYR A 188 -2.06 -1.07 17.46
N PRO A 189 -1.72 -0.90 16.17
CA PRO A 189 -2.69 -1.04 15.08
C PRO A 189 -3.33 -2.43 15.04
N ALA A 190 -2.55 -3.51 15.16
CA ALA A 190 -3.06 -4.87 15.20
C ALA A 190 -3.96 -5.13 16.42
N LEU A 191 -3.63 -4.53 17.58
CA LEU A 191 -4.47 -4.59 18.77
C LEU A 191 -5.82 -3.92 18.55
N LYS A 192 -5.85 -2.75 17.91
CA LYS A 192 -7.07 -2.02 17.55
C LYS A 192 -7.95 -2.80 16.58
N LYS A 193 -7.37 -3.43 15.59
CA LYS A 193 -8.06 -4.28 14.61
C LYS A 193 -8.48 -5.64 15.19
N ASN A 194 -8.03 -5.98 16.41
CA ASN A 194 -8.18 -7.31 17.01
C ASN A 194 -7.52 -8.42 16.16
N ALA A 195 -6.42 -8.09 15.50
CA ALA A 195 -5.65 -8.94 14.59
C ALA A 195 -4.39 -9.53 15.22
N VAL A 196 -4.14 -9.28 16.52
CA VAL A 196 -2.96 -9.79 17.23
C VAL A 196 -2.98 -11.31 17.26
N GLN A 197 -1.92 -11.94 16.76
CA GLN A 197 -1.74 -13.38 16.68
C GLN A 197 -0.82 -13.85 17.81
N SER A 198 -1.32 -13.75 19.05
CA SER A 198 -0.61 -14.17 20.25
C SER A 198 -0.58 -15.70 20.43
N TYR A 199 0.27 -16.18 21.34
CA TYR A 199 0.32 -17.60 21.70
C TYR A 199 -1.01 -18.08 22.30
N ALA A 200 -1.64 -17.29 23.17
CA ALA A 200 -2.94 -17.62 23.74
C ALA A 200 -4.03 -17.73 22.65
N GLU A 201 -4.05 -16.81 21.69
CA GLU A 201 -4.98 -16.86 20.55
C GLU A 201 -4.71 -18.08 19.66
N ALA A 202 -3.43 -18.41 19.42
CA ALA A 202 -3.04 -19.59 18.64
C ALA A 202 -3.47 -20.91 19.31
N ILE A 203 -3.34 -21.01 20.63
CA ILE A 203 -3.82 -22.17 21.42
C ILE A 203 -5.34 -22.27 21.32
N LYS A 204 -6.05 -21.14 21.53
CA LYS A 204 -7.51 -21.08 21.45
C LYS A 204 -8.03 -21.48 20.05
N ALA A 205 -7.34 -21.04 19.00
CA ALA A 205 -7.66 -21.39 17.62
C ALA A 205 -7.16 -22.79 17.21
N ARG A 206 -6.45 -23.54 18.07
CA ARG A 206 -5.81 -24.85 17.76
C ARG A 206 -4.72 -24.76 16.68
N HIS A 207 -4.06 -23.60 16.52
CA HIS A 207 -3.01 -23.30 15.55
C HIS A 207 -1.62 -23.04 16.17
N PHE A 208 -1.36 -23.56 17.39
CA PHE A 208 -0.08 -23.35 18.07
C PHE A 208 1.13 -23.77 17.22
N LYS A 209 1.05 -24.92 16.54
CA LYS A 209 2.12 -25.39 15.64
C LYS A 209 2.34 -24.45 14.45
N THR A 210 1.28 -23.88 13.89
CA THR A 210 1.35 -22.89 12.81
C THR A 210 2.09 -21.64 13.27
N LYS A 211 1.76 -21.13 14.46
CA LYS A 211 2.44 -19.98 15.09
C LYS A 211 3.93 -20.24 15.24
N LEU A 212 4.32 -21.37 15.85
CA LEU A 212 5.73 -21.75 16.02
C LEU A 212 6.47 -21.87 14.69
N LYS A 213 5.85 -22.50 13.67
CA LYS A 213 6.44 -22.65 12.34
C LYS A 213 6.72 -21.30 11.67
N ASN A 214 5.80 -20.33 11.83
CA ASN A 214 5.98 -18.99 11.27
C ASN A 214 7.11 -18.23 11.98
N GLU A 215 7.13 -18.24 13.30
CA GLU A 215 8.22 -17.59 14.04
C GLU A 215 9.58 -18.25 13.76
N TRP A 216 9.61 -19.58 13.59
CA TRP A 216 10.83 -20.28 13.15
C TRP A 216 11.33 -19.76 11.79
N LYS A 217 10.43 -19.43 10.89
CA LYS A 217 10.75 -18.82 9.60
C LYS A 217 11.03 -17.30 9.71
N ARG A 218 11.06 -16.73 10.91
CA ARG A 218 11.20 -15.28 11.16
C ARG A 218 10.06 -14.46 10.59
N MET A 219 8.89 -15.05 10.46
CA MET A 219 7.69 -14.37 9.99
C MET A 219 6.95 -13.79 11.19
N LEU A 220 6.67 -12.49 11.13
CA LEU A 220 5.75 -11.85 12.06
C LEU A 220 4.30 -12.34 11.83
N ALA A 221 3.38 -11.74 12.53
CA ALA A 221 1.96 -11.97 12.31
C ALA A 221 1.57 -11.63 10.88
N MET A 222 0.62 -12.38 10.31
CA MET A 222 -0.04 -12.03 9.07
C MET A 222 -1.03 -10.91 9.34
N ASP A 223 -1.03 -9.85 8.54
CA ASP A 223 -2.07 -8.83 8.54
C ASP A 223 -2.46 -8.51 7.09
N VAL A 224 -3.68 -8.08 6.87
CA VAL A 224 -4.19 -7.67 5.55
C VAL A 224 -4.15 -6.15 5.38
N SER A 225 -3.89 -5.41 6.45
CA SER A 225 -3.71 -3.96 6.40
C SER A 225 -2.75 -3.51 7.50
N ASP A 226 -1.86 -2.57 7.20
CA ASP A 226 -0.86 -2.08 8.15
C ASP A 226 -1.46 -1.14 9.18
N VAL A 227 -2.43 -0.34 8.78
CA VAL A 227 -2.95 0.80 9.54
C VAL A 227 -4.35 0.50 10.07
N TYR A 228 -4.65 0.99 11.27
CA TYR A 228 -6.01 1.08 11.78
C TYR A 228 -6.59 2.46 11.49
N TYR A 229 -7.72 2.49 10.80
CA TYR A 229 -8.45 3.72 10.49
C TYR A 229 -9.71 3.83 11.33
N GLU A 230 -9.94 5.01 11.90
CA GLU A 230 -11.11 5.28 12.75
C GLU A 230 -12.40 5.42 11.93
N LYS A 231 -12.31 5.84 10.66
CA LYS A 231 -13.46 6.01 9.76
C LYS A 231 -13.13 5.59 8.34
N ILE A 232 -14.12 5.02 7.69
CA ILE A 232 -14.16 4.82 6.25
C ILE A 232 -15.19 5.79 5.68
N LEU A 233 -14.84 6.37 4.54
CA LEU A 233 -15.61 7.43 3.91
C LEU A 233 -15.92 7.09 2.45
N MET A 234 -17.13 7.36 2.05
CA MET A 234 -17.59 7.36 0.65
C MET A 234 -17.98 8.79 0.30
N ASN A 235 -17.24 9.40 -0.64
CA ASN A 235 -17.37 10.83 -0.96
C ASN A 235 -17.29 11.74 0.30
N GLY A 236 -16.35 11.44 1.21
CA GLY A 236 -16.10 12.21 2.43
C GLY A 236 -17.12 11.98 3.56
N LYS A 237 -18.01 11.00 3.44
CA LYS A 237 -19.04 10.69 4.45
C LYS A 237 -19.06 9.19 4.76
N PRO A 238 -19.35 8.80 6.02
CA PRO A 238 -19.47 7.38 6.38
C PRO A 238 -20.80 6.77 5.88
N SER A 239 -21.80 7.61 5.61
CA SER A 239 -23.13 7.19 5.11
C SER A 239 -23.77 8.30 4.32
N THR A 240 -24.43 7.96 3.19
CA THR A 240 -25.12 8.90 2.32
C THR A 240 -26.33 8.22 1.69
N ASP A 241 -27.40 8.99 1.45
CA ASP A 241 -28.59 8.56 0.73
C ASP A 241 -28.52 9.10 -0.72
N LEU A 242 -28.79 8.23 -1.69
CA LEU A 242 -28.90 8.54 -3.12
C LEU A 242 -30.35 8.28 -3.56
N THR A 243 -31.17 9.32 -3.54
CA THR A 243 -32.60 9.23 -3.83
C THR A 243 -32.95 9.76 -5.22
N ALA A 244 -32.07 10.55 -5.81
CA ALA A 244 -32.23 11.14 -7.15
C ALA A 244 -30.88 11.36 -7.82
N ILE A 245 -30.88 11.36 -9.16
CA ILE A 245 -29.72 11.73 -10.00
C ILE A 245 -30.21 12.77 -11.01
N ASP A 246 -29.49 13.88 -11.16
CA ASP A 246 -29.84 15.00 -12.03
C ASP A 246 -31.26 15.50 -11.85
N GLY A 247 -31.74 15.52 -10.59
CA GLY A 247 -33.09 15.94 -10.22
C GLY A 247 -34.21 14.92 -10.53
N LYS A 248 -33.87 13.75 -11.09
CA LYS A 248 -34.81 12.67 -11.36
C LYS A 248 -34.77 11.67 -10.21
N GLU A 249 -35.91 11.45 -9.58
CA GLU A 249 -36.09 10.47 -8.50
C GLU A 249 -35.85 9.04 -9.00
N LEU A 250 -35.13 8.24 -8.20
CA LEU A 250 -34.85 6.85 -8.47
C LEU A 250 -36.04 5.95 -8.14
N LYS A 251 -36.34 5.01 -9.03
CA LYS A 251 -37.49 4.06 -8.95
C LYS A 251 -37.03 2.63 -9.13
N ALA A 252 -37.90 1.68 -8.77
CA ALA A 252 -37.67 0.28 -9.08
C ALA A 252 -37.47 0.04 -10.60
N GLY A 253 -36.52 -0.80 -10.95
CA GLY A 253 -36.09 -1.08 -12.32
C GLY A 253 -35.01 -0.12 -12.84
N ASP A 254 -34.80 1.03 -12.19
CA ASP A 254 -33.71 1.96 -12.62
C ASP A 254 -32.35 1.31 -12.40
N LYS A 255 -31.49 1.53 -13.38
CA LYS A 255 -30.07 1.14 -13.37
C LYS A 255 -29.20 2.35 -13.13
N VAL A 256 -28.26 2.23 -12.22
CA VAL A 256 -27.30 3.30 -11.88
C VAL A 256 -25.89 2.78 -12.11
N ARG A 257 -25.06 3.55 -12.84
CA ARG A 257 -23.63 3.27 -13.01
C ARG A 257 -22.86 4.00 -11.93
N LEU A 258 -22.22 3.26 -11.03
CA LEU A 258 -21.33 3.80 -10.01
C LEU A 258 -19.90 3.80 -10.56
N ARG A 259 -19.27 4.97 -10.59
CA ARG A 259 -17.88 5.17 -11.05
C ARG A 259 -17.00 5.28 -9.81
N ILE A 260 -16.36 4.18 -9.42
CA ILE A 260 -15.72 4.02 -8.12
C ILE A 260 -14.21 4.09 -8.27
N SER A 261 -13.58 4.98 -7.49
CA SER A 261 -12.13 5.03 -7.32
C SER A 261 -11.78 4.73 -5.86
N ASN A 262 -10.78 3.90 -5.64
CA ASN A 262 -10.20 3.72 -4.31
C ASN A 262 -9.07 4.74 -4.11
N GLY A 263 -9.42 5.90 -3.54
CA GLY A 263 -8.48 6.96 -3.16
C GLY A 263 -7.95 6.82 -1.73
N GLY A 264 -8.02 5.62 -1.16
CA GLY A 264 -7.43 5.30 0.14
C GLY A 264 -5.91 5.16 0.06
N ALA A 265 -5.20 5.56 1.12
CA ALA A 265 -3.74 5.47 1.17
C ALA A 265 -3.23 4.03 1.38
N SER A 266 -4.05 3.15 2.00
CA SER A 266 -3.63 1.77 2.26
C SER A 266 -4.76 0.76 2.41
N SER A 267 -6.03 1.17 2.36
CA SER A 267 -7.15 0.26 2.57
C SER A 267 -7.68 -0.35 1.28
N TYR A 268 -7.87 -1.65 1.29
CA TYR A 268 -8.69 -2.38 0.32
C TYR A 268 -10.13 -2.40 0.79
N PHE A 269 -11.09 -2.39 -0.14
CA PHE A 269 -12.50 -2.42 0.19
C PHE A 269 -13.25 -3.55 -0.52
N TRP A 270 -13.98 -4.35 0.26
CA TRP A 270 -15.00 -5.23 -0.24
C TRP A 270 -16.26 -4.44 -0.59
N LEU A 271 -16.71 -4.56 -1.82
CA LEU A 271 -17.92 -3.92 -2.32
C LEU A 271 -19.04 -4.95 -2.45
N THR A 272 -20.17 -4.66 -1.84
CA THR A 272 -21.36 -5.52 -1.85
C THR A 272 -22.63 -4.68 -1.98
N TYR A 273 -23.69 -5.26 -2.52
CA TYR A 273 -24.96 -4.58 -2.72
C TYR A 273 -26.14 -5.39 -2.13
N ALA A 274 -27.03 -4.74 -1.37
CA ALA A 274 -28.19 -5.39 -0.77
C ALA A 274 -29.32 -5.68 -1.77
N GLY A 275 -29.32 -4.95 -2.90
CA GLY A 275 -30.34 -5.12 -3.97
C GLY A 275 -30.03 -6.25 -4.94
N GLY A 276 -28.98 -7.05 -4.77
CA GLY A 276 -28.68 -8.20 -5.62
C GLY A 276 -27.28 -8.18 -6.21
N LYS A 277 -27.18 -8.62 -7.49
CA LYS A 277 -25.92 -8.69 -8.21
C LYS A 277 -25.37 -7.31 -8.58
N ILE A 278 -24.06 -7.25 -8.72
CA ILE A 278 -23.30 -6.13 -9.22
C ILE A 278 -22.82 -6.52 -10.62
N THR A 279 -23.02 -5.66 -11.63
CA THR A 279 -22.47 -5.88 -12.98
C THR A 279 -21.25 -5.00 -13.18
N VAL A 280 -20.06 -5.60 -13.27
CA VAL A 280 -18.80 -4.89 -13.57
C VAL A 280 -18.73 -4.64 -15.08
N VAL A 281 -18.47 -3.37 -15.48
CA VAL A 281 -18.47 -2.96 -16.90
C VAL A 281 -17.19 -2.23 -17.34
N ALA A 282 -16.38 -1.78 -16.39
CA ALA A 282 -15.05 -1.23 -16.66
C ALA A 282 -14.14 -1.40 -15.44
N ASN A 283 -12.83 -1.42 -15.67
CA ASN A 283 -11.78 -1.50 -14.66
C ASN A 283 -10.60 -0.63 -15.10
N ASP A 284 -10.05 0.19 -14.19
CA ASP A 284 -8.95 1.12 -14.43
C ASP A 284 -9.15 2.01 -15.69
N GLY A 285 -10.37 2.54 -15.84
CA GLY A 285 -10.75 3.36 -17.00
C GLY A 285 -11.04 2.59 -18.27
N ASN A 286 -10.72 1.30 -18.34
CA ASN A 286 -10.86 0.47 -19.54
C ASN A 286 -12.16 -0.37 -19.49
N ASP A 287 -12.85 -0.43 -20.63
CA ASP A 287 -14.06 -1.24 -20.79
C ASP A 287 -13.75 -2.73 -20.63
N VAL A 288 -14.65 -3.47 -19.96
CA VAL A 288 -14.66 -4.91 -19.92
C VAL A 288 -16.03 -5.46 -20.37
N GLU A 289 -16.07 -6.70 -20.88
CA GLU A 289 -17.32 -7.39 -21.09
C GLU A 289 -18.07 -7.47 -19.74
N PRO A 290 -19.41 -7.22 -19.71
CA PRO A 290 -20.15 -7.19 -18.46
C PRO A 290 -20.05 -8.51 -17.68
N VAL A 291 -19.64 -8.43 -16.40
CA VAL A 291 -19.50 -9.57 -15.50
C VAL A 291 -20.40 -9.37 -14.27
N GLU A 292 -21.31 -10.31 -14.04
CA GLU A 292 -22.19 -10.29 -12.87
C GLU A 292 -21.58 -11.02 -11.68
N VAL A 293 -21.46 -10.32 -10.55
CA VAL A 293 -20.87 -10.83 -9.31
C VAL A 293 -21.73 -10.48 -8.09
N ASP A 294 -21.54 -11.18 -6.99
CA ASP A 294 -22.15 -10.84 -5.70
C ASP A 294 -21.31 -9.82 -4.92
N ARG A 295 -20.00 -9.81 -5.18
CA ARG A 295 -19.06 -8.93 -4.54
C ARG A 295 -17.75 -8.81 -5.30
N LEU A 296 -17.02 -7.76 -5.03
CA LEU A 296 -15.64 -7.58 -5.50
C LEU A 296 -14.80 -6.90 -4.42
N ILE A 297 -13.49 -7.10 -4.48
CA ILE A 297 -12.52 -6.31 -3.74
C ILE A 297 -11.92 -5.26 -4.68
N ILE A 298 -11.79 -4.02 -4.22
CA ILE A 298 -11.10 -2.97 -4.95
C ILE A 298 -9.79 -2.64 -4.21
N ALA A 299 -8.68 -2.84 -4.91
CA ALA A 299 -7.36 -2.52 -4.39
C ALA A 299 -7.14 -1.01 -4.29
N VAL A 300 -6.12 -0.62 -3.52
CA VAL A 300 -5.68 0.78 -3.46
C VAL A 300 -5.36 1.26 -4.87
N SER A 301 -5.91 2.40 -5.25
CA SER A 301 -5.78 3.08 -6.56
C SER A 301 -6.49 2.44 -7.75
N GLU A 302 -7.06 1.24 -7.63
CA GLU A 302 -7.93 0.72 -8.69
C GLU A 302 -9.20 1.55 -8.88
N THR A 303 -9.76 1.47 -10.08
CA THR A 303 -11.10 1.99 -10.36
C THR A 303 -12.00 0.90 -10.96
N TYR A 304 -13.27 0.93 -10.63
CA TYR A 304 -14.29 0.08 -11.22
C TYR A 304 -15.53 0.89 -11.59
N ASP A 305 -16.06 0.64 -12.79
CA ASP A 305 -17.41 1.05 -13.12
C ASP A 305 -18.34 -0.16 -12.99
N ILE A 306 -19.36 0.00 -12.16
CA ILE A 306 -20.33 -1.06 -11.88
C ILE A 306 -21.75 -0.56 -12.10
N ILE A 307 -22.63 -1.46 -12.49
CA ILE A 307 -24.06 -1.17 -12.61
C ILE A 307 -24.79 -1.91 -11.48
N VAL A 308 -25.65 -1.18 -10.80
CA VAL A 308 -26.61 -1.72 -9.82
C VAL A 308 -28.04 -1.41 -10.25
N THR A 309 -28.97 -2.34 -9.98
CA THR A 309 -30.39 -2.17 -10.29
C THR A 309 -31.18 -2.03 -9.00
N ILE A 310 -32.15 -1.13 -8.94
CA ILE A 310 -33.04 -0.97 -7.81
C ILE A 310 -34.18 -2.00 -7.94
N PRO A 311 -34.25 -3.02 -7.07
CA PRO A 311 -35.14 -4.15 -7.29
C PRO A 311 -36.59 -3.90 -6.86
N ALA A 312 -36.86 -2.96 -5.96
CA ALA A 312 -38.18 -2.72 -5.42
C ALA A 312 -38.46 -1.24 -5.08
N GLU A 313 -39.73 -0.86 -5.16
CA GLU A 313 -40.20 0.46 -4.72
C GLU A 313 -40.17 0.59 -3.18
N ASN A 314 -40.16 1.83 -2.70
CA ASN A 314 -40.23 2.18 -1.28
C ASN A 314 -39.11 1.53 -0.43
N THR A 315 -37.97 1.19 -1.06
CA THR A 315 -36.81 0.57 -0.42
C THR A 315 -35.52 1.22 -0.89
N ALA A 316 -34.67 1.59 0.04
CA ALA A 316 -33.31 2.08 -0.22
C ALA A 316 -32.32 0.95 0.08
N PHE A 317 -31.61 0.48 -0.94
CA PHE A 317 -30.71 -0.67 -0.85
C PHE A 317 -29.29 -0.21 -0.55
N GLU A 318 -28.68 -0.84 0.46
CA GLU A 318 -27.32 -0.50 0.85
C GLU A 318 -26.29 -1.01 -0.17
N PHE A 319 -25.50 -0.10 -0.71
CA PHE A 319 -24.21 -0.38 -1.32
C PHE A 319 -23.14 -0.18 -0.24
N LEU A 320 -22.49 -1.27 0.17
CA LEU A 320 -21.60 -1.33 1.33
C LEU A 320 -20.15 -1.52 0.88
N ALA A 321 -19.28 -0.60 1.29
CA ALA A 321 -17.82 -0.73 1.21
C ALA A 321 -17.26 -1.09 2.59
N THR A 322 -16.68 -2.29 2.74
CA THR A 322 -16.10 -2.79 3.99
C THR A 322 -14.59 -2.97 3.83
N THR A 323 -13.79 -2.48 4.78
CA THR A 323 -12.33 -2.70 4.76
C THR A 323 -11.99 -4.19 4.72
N GLU A 324 -10.87 -4.55 4.09
CA GLU A 324 -10.43 -5.94 4.00
C GLU A 324 -10.26 -6.58 5.37
N ASP A 325 -9.74 -5.84 6.36
CA ASP A 325 -9.61 -6.27 7.76
C ASP A 325 -10.96 -6.34 8.52
N ARG A 326 -12.05 -5.86 7.89
CA ARG A 326 -13.44 -5.88 8.41
C ARG A 326 -13.65 -5.13 9.72
N THR A 327 -12.84 -4.10 9.93
CA THR A 327 -12.96 -3.24 11.12
C THR A 327 -13.99 -2.14 10.95
N ASN A 328 -14.10 -1.60 9.74
CA ASN A 328 -14.96 -0.45 9.44
C ASN A 328 -15.59 -0.54 8.05
N SER A 329 -16.65 0.25 7.83
CA SER A 329 -17.36 0.31 6.54
C SER A 329 -17.93 1.70 6.28
N ALA A 330 -18.32 1.96 5.02
CA ALA A 330 -19.11 3.10 4.58
C ALA A 330 -20.25 2.64 3.69
N SER A 331 -21.38 3.37 3.71
CA SER A 331 -22.64 2.97 3.07
C SER A 331 -23.18 4.04 2.15
N LEU A 332 -23.69 3.63 0.98
CA LEU A 332 -24.52 4.43 0.09
C LEU A 332 -25.88 3.75 -0.04
N TYR A 333 -26.95 4.41 0.38
CA TYR A 333 -28.32 3.89 0.26
C TYR A 333 -28.93 4.36 -1.04
N ILE A 334 -29.22 3.44 -1.95
CA ILE A 334 -29.70 3.72 -3.31
C ILE A 334 -31.20 3.42 -3.40
N GLY A 335 -31.99 4.42 -3.76
CA GLY A 335 -33.45 4.37 -3.82
C GLY A 335 -34.11 5.14 -2.68
N ASN A 336 -35.43 5.02 -2.58
CA ASN A 336 -36.27 5.78 -1.63
C ASN A 336 -37.03 4.81 -0.73
N GLY A 337 -37.12 5.09 0.58
CA GLY A 337 -37.93 4.34 1.53
C GLY A 337 -37.17 3.63 2.65
N ILE A 338 -37.60 2.41 3.00
CA ILE A 338 -37.01 1.65 4.10
C ILE A 338 -35.63 1.15 3.72
N LYS A 339 -34.65 1.33 4.60
CA LYS A 339 -33.27 0.89 4.35
C LYS A 339 -33.13 -0.63 4.45
N GLN A 340 -32.77 -1.26 3.35
CA GLN A 340 -32.39 -2.67 3.27
C GLN A 340 -30.87 -2.78 3.43
N LEU A 341 -30.45 -3.33 4.58
CA LEU A 341 -29.02 -3.45 4.90
C LEU A 341 -28.41 -4.71 4.29
N LYS A 342 -27.16 -4.63 3.92
CA LYS A 342 -26.33 -5.78 3.57
C LYS A 342 -25.79 -6.43 4.85
N SER A 343 -25.80 -7.76 4.90
CA SER A 343 -25.20 -8.49 6.02
C SER A 343 -23.72 -8.16 6.15
N SER A 344 -23.28 -7.88 7.38
CA SER A 344 -21.86 -7.65 7.67
C SER A 344 -21.04 -8.91 7.42
N GLN A 345 -19.84 -8.74 6.89
CA GLN A 345 -18.93 -9.84 6.68
C GLN A 345 -18.31 -10.31 8.01
N PRO A 346 -18.14 -11.64 8.23
CA PRO A 346 -17.53 -12.16 9.45
C PRO A 346 -16.05 -11.78 9.55
N ARG A 347 -15.51 -11.83 10.77
CA ARG A 347 -14.10 -11.49 11.04
C ARG A 347 -13.16 -12.50 10.38
N LEU A 348 -11.95 -12.03 9.99
CA LEU A 348 -10.92 -12.85 9.37
C LEU A 348 -10.39 -13.92 10.30
N LYS A 349 -10.11 -15.10 9.74
CA LYS A 349 -9.47 -16.23 10.41
C LYS A 349 -7.95 -16.23 10.09
N TYR A 350 -7.19 -15.33 10.71
CA TYR A 350 -5.77 -15.14 10.41
C TYR A 350 -4.93 -16.42 10.52
N PHE A 351 -5.17 -17.28 11.51
CA PHE A 351 -4.41 -18.52 11.66
C PHE A 351 -4.69 -19.55 10.56
N GLU A 352 -5.91 -19.59 10.04
CA GLU A 352 -6.26 -20.42 8.87
C GLU A 352 -5.51 -19.92 7.64
N GLY A 353 -5.51 -18.62 7.40
CA GLY A 353 -4.73 -17.97 6.33
C GLY A 353 -3.24 -18.28 6.43
N MET A 354 -2.64 -18.13 7.64
CA MET A 354 -1.24 -18.46 7.88
C MET A 354 -0.92 -19.93 7.58
N LYS A 355 -1.79 -20.86 7.97
CA LYS A 355 -1.60 -22.28 7.68
C LYS A 355 -1.59 -22.54 6.19
N MET A 356 -2.60 -22.04 5.49
CA MET A 356 -2.70 -22.20 4.03
C MET A 356 -1.47 -21.64 3.31
N MET A 357 -1.02 -20.42 3.65
CA MET A 357 0.17 -19.84 3.04
C MET A 357 1.44 -20.67 3.30
N ASN A 358 1.57 -21.25 4.50
CA ASN A 358 2.67 -22.17 4.75
C ASN A 358 2.61 -23.43 3.89
N ASP A 359 1.42 -23.93 3.63
CA ASP A 359 1.21 -25.13 2.80
C ASP A 359 1.46 -24.80 1.32
N MET A 360 1.04 -23.61 0.86
CA MET A 360 1.33 -23.10 -0.50
C MET A 360 2.83 -22.84 -0.74
N MET A 361 3.54 -22.23 0.22
CA MET A 361 5.00 -22.04 0.09
C MET A 361 5.74 -23.37 -0.04
N LYS A 362 5.27 -24.40 0.64
CA LYS A 362 5.84 -25.74 0.48
C LYS A 362 5.55 -26.30 -0.91
N MET A 363 4.32 -26.18 -1.38
CA MET A 363 3.90 -26.66 -2.70
C MET A 363 4.66 -25.94 -3.83
N ASN A 364 4.84 -24.62 -3.75
CA ASN A 364 5.63 -23.88 -4.75
C ASN A 364 7.10 -24.31 -4.75
N GLY A 365 7.71 -24.55 -3.58
CA GLY A 365 9.06 -25.10 -3.50
C GLY A 365 9.17 -26.48 -4.15
N ASP A 366 8.22 -27.38 -3.87
CA ASP A 366 8.16 -28.72 -4.47
C ASP A 366 7.95 -28.65 -6.01
N LEU A 367 7.21 -27.65 -6.51
CA LEU A 367 6.97 -27.42 -7.94
C LEU A 367 8.20 -26.80 -8.64
N ASP A 368 8.90 -25.87 -8.01
CA ASP A 368 10.15 -25.30 -8.52
C ASP A 368 11.22 -26.39 -8.67
N ASP A 369 11.32 -27.30 -7.70
CA ASP A 369 12.20 -28.47 -7.76
C ASP A 369 11.84 -29.42 -8.92
N MET A 370 10.58 -29.45 -9.35
CA MET A 370 10.09 -30.21 -10.50
C MET A 370 10.11 -29.40 -11.80
N GLY A 371 10.54 -28.14 -11.79
CA GLY A 371 10.57 -27.25 -12.95
C GLY A 371 9.17 -26.82 -13.44
N MET A 372 8.16 -26.86 -12.58
CA MET A 372 6.79 -26.47 -12.90
C MET A 372 6.45 -25.14 -12.23
N ASN A 373 6.06 -24.14 -13.02
CA ASN A 373 5.50 -22.88 -12.52
C ASN A 373 3.97 -22.99 -12.51
N MET A 374 3.36 -22.91 -11.31
CA MET A 374 1.92 -22.73 -11.19
C MET A 374 1.60 -21.24 -11.08
N SER A 375 0.75 -20.75 -11.97
CA SER A 375 0.09 -19.46 -11.77
C SER A 375 -0.98 -19.62 -10.69
N LEU A 376 -0.85 -18.89 -9.60
CA LEU A 376 -1.84 -18.85 -8.53
C LEU A 376 -3.09 -18.03 -8.88
N ASN A 377 -3.11 -17.38 -10.05
CA ASN A 377 -4.27 -16.67 -10.61
C ASN A 377 -5.57 -17.51 -10.65
N GLN A 378 -5.47 -18.83 -10.47
CA GLN A 378 -6.61 -19.74 -10.41
C GLN A 378 -7.01 -20.12 -8.98
N MET A 379 -6.21 -19.79 -7.95
CA MET A 379 -6.54 -20.08 -6.56
C MET A 379 -7.11 -18.82 -5.88
N ASP A 380 -8.40 -18.87 -5.58
CA ASP A 380 -9.01 -17.81 -4.78
C ASP A 380 -8.53 -17.91 -3.31
N MET A 381 -7.46 -17.16 -2.99
CA MET A 381 -6.95 -17.03 -1.60
C MET A 381 -8.01 -16.52 -0.63
N ASN A 382 -9.08 -15.90 -1.15
CA ASN A 382 -10.19 -15.42 -0.34
C ASN A 382 -10.93 -16.57 0.37
N VAL A 383 -10.92 -17.78 -0.19
CA VAL A 383 -11.62 -18.95 0.36
C VAL A 383 -11.21 -19.24 1.80
N VAL A 384 -9.94 -19.08 2.14
CA VAL A 384 -9.43 -19.44 3.47
C VAL A 384 -9.50 -18.28 4.45
N MET A 385 -9.23 -17.06 3.96
CA MET A 385 -9.22 -15.87 4.80
C MET A 385 -10.62 -15.32 5.07
N TYR A 386 -11.58 -15.69 4.25
CA TYR A 386 -12.96 -15.18 4.31
C TYR A 386 -13.94 -16.32 4.58
N PRO A 387 -14.20 -16.62 5.86
CA PRO A 387 -14.99 -17.78 6.28
C PRO A 387 -16.42 -17.81 5.72
N GLU A 388 -16.97 -16.67 5.29
CA GLU A 388 -18.26 -16.58 4.63
C GLU A 388 -18.31 -17.24 3.25
N ILE A 389 -17.15 -17.51 2.65
CA ILE A 389 -17.06 -18.25 1.37
C ILE A 389 -16.94 -19.73 1.63
N THR A 390 -16.23 -20.11 2.70
CA THR A 390 -15.89 -21.52 2.95
C THR A 390 -17.02 -22.30 3.59
N GLY A 391 -17.93 -21.66 4.36
CA GLY A 391 -18.91 -22.35 5.17
C GLY A 391 -18.29 -23.46 6.04
N ASP A 392 -19.08 -24.33 6.62
CA ASP A 392 -18.62 -25.57 7.26
C ASP A 392 -18.51 -26.76 6.26
N SER A 393 -18.75 -26.52 4.97
CA SER A 393 -18.74 -27.55 3.93
C SER A 393 -17.30 -27.88 3.52
N LYS A 394 -16.94 -29.15 3.62
CA LYS A 394 -15.70 -29.65 3.03
C LYS A 394 -15.73 -29.46 1.51
N PRO A 395 -14.61 -29.09 0.85
CA PRO A 395 -14.55 -29.00 -0.60
C PRO A 395 -15.02 -30.30 -1.24
N LYS A 396 -16.04 -30.24 -2.06
CA LYS A 396 -16.36 -31.32 -2.96
C LYS A 396 -15.30 -31.28 -4.07
N GLN A 397 -14.42 -32.26 -4.09
CA GLN A 397 -13.47 -32.45 -5.17
C GLN A 397 -14.28 -32.67 -6.48
N SER A 398 -14.09 -31.76 -7.44
CA SER A 398 -14.61 -31.95 -8.79
C SER A 398 -13.76 -33.00 -9.49
N ASP A 399 -14.37 -34.11 -9.89
CA ASP A 399 -13.70 -35.35 -10.32
C ASP A 399 -12.88 -35.27 -11.63
N ASN A 400 -12.79 -34.15 -12.33
CA ASN A 400 -12.23 -34.13 -13.69
C ASN A 400 -11.24 -33.03 -14.05
N ASP A 401 -10.82 -32.16 -13.12
CA ASP A 401 -9.75 -31.17 -13.38
C ASP A 401 -8.99 -30.82 -12.09
N PRO A 402 -7.77 -31.36 -11.92
CA PRO A 402 -6.96 -31.07 -10.74
C PRO A 402 -6.54 -29.58 -10.62
N ASN A 403 -6.66 -28.79 -11.70
CA ASN A 403 -6.31 -27.36 -11.75
C ASN A 403 -7.52 -26.43 -11.53
N ARG A 404 -8.73 -26.97 -11.44
CA ARG A 404 -9.96 -26.21 -11.19
C ARG A 404 -10.34 -26.23 -9.71
N TYR A 405 -9.60 -25.52 -8.91
CA TYR A 405 -10.08 -25.10 -7.60
C TYR A 405 -11.08 -23.96 -7.79
N ASN A 406 -12.31 -24.31 -8.11
CA ASN A 406 -13.37 -23.33 -8.27
C ASN A 406 -13.96 -23.05 -6.88
N ALA A 407 -13.37 -22.09 -6.18
CA ALA A 407 -13.85 -21.61 -4.89
C ALA A 407 -15.31 -21.14 -4.93
N ASN A 408 -15.74 -20.64 -6.09
CA ASN A 408 -17.12 -20.21 -6.32
C ASN A 408 -18.11 -21.40 -6.39
N ALA A 409 -17.61 -22.63 -6.62
CA ALA A 409 -18.46 -23.83 -6.59
C ALA A 409 -18.83 -24.32 -5.17
N LEU A 410 -18.21 -23.72 -4.14
CA LEU A 410 -18.41 -24.12 -2.73
C LEU A 410 -19.37 -23.20 -1.98
N ALA A 411 -19.57 -21.98 -2.48
CA ALA A 411 -20.56 -21.04 -1.99
C ALA A 411 -21.36 -20.52 -3.19
N ASP A 412 -22.63 -20.29 -3.01
CA ASP A 412 -23.49 -19.62 -4.01
C ASP A 412 -23.09 -18.13 -4.22
N ILE A 413 -21.88 -17.72 -3.76
CA ILE A 413 -21.35 -16.36 -3.79
C ILE A 413 -20.27 -16.23 -4.87
N VAL A 414 -20.57 -15.47 -5.92
CA VAL A 414 -19.62 -15.16 -7.01
C VAL A 414 -18.79 -13.93 -6.61
N THR A 415 -17.49 -14.13 -6.45
CA THR A 415 -16.52 -13.06 -6.18
C THR A 415 -15.76 -12.73 -7.46
N LEU A 416 -15.64 -11.44 -7.81
CA LEU A 416 -14.83 -11.02 -8.96
C LEU A 416 -13.37 -11.43 -8.74
N ASN A 417 -12.77 -12.01 -9.78
CA ASN A 417 -11.32 -12.14 -9.90
C ASN A 417 -10.86 -11.69 -11.29
N TYR A 418 -9.57 -11.44 -11.45
CA TYR A 418 -9.04 -10.91 -12.71
C TYR A 418 -9.23 -11.87 -13.91
N ALA A 419 -9.29 -13.19 -13.71
CA ALA A 419 -9.53 -14.16 -14.78
C ALA A 419 -10.91 -13.98 -15.45
N MET A 420 -11.87 -13.34 -14.77
CA MET A 420 -13.21 -13.03 -15.29
C MET A 420 -13.24 -11.77 -16.16
N LEU A 421 -12.22 -10.91 -16.06
CA LEU A 421 -12.16 -9.65 -16.82
C LEU A 421 -11.69 -9.92 -18.24
N LYS A 422 -12.42 -9.40 -19.21
CA LYS A 422 -12.13 -9.55 -20.64
C LYS A 422 -12.38 -8.24 -21.35
N SER A 423 -11.40 -7.78 -22.12
CA SER A 423 -11.57 -6.59 -22.99
C SER A 423 -12.56 -6.91 -24.12
N PRO A 424 -13.53 -6.04 -24.40
CA PRO A 424 -14.39 -6.19 -25.57
C PRO A 424 -13.63 -6.02 -26.90
N ASN A 425 -12.45 -5.44 -26.86
CA ASN A 425 -11.61 -5.17 -28.01
C ASN A 425 -10.32 -6.02 -27.97
N ASN A 426 -9.71 -6.23 -29.15
CA ASN A 426 -8.39 -6.85 -29.22
C ASN A 426 -7.34 -5.91 -28.63
N THR A 427 -6.56 -6.41 -27.67
CA THR A 427 -5.51 -5.68 -26.96
C THR A 427 -4.10 -6.21 -27.27
N SER A 428 -3.96 -7.09 -28.27
CA SER A 428 -2.69 -7.69 -28.65
C SER A 428 -1.63 -6.64 -29.00
N LEU A 429 -0.43 -6.84 -28.53
CA LEU A 429 0.71 -5.99 -28.83
C LEU A 429 1.27 -6.31 -30.25
N PRO A 430 2.03 -5.38 -30.86
CA PRO A 430 2.69 -5.62 -32.13
C PRO A 430 3.56 -6.88 -32.09
N LYS A 431 3.25 -7.86 -32.96
CA LYS A 431 3.91 -9.20 -32.93
C LYS A 431 5.37 -9.16 -33.35
N ASP A 432 5.73 -8.22 -34.22
CA ASP A 432 7.09 -8.07 -34.76
C ASP A 432 8.00 -7.17 -33.89
N ALA A 433 7.47 -6.60 -32.81
CA ALA A 433 8.24 -5.78 -31.87
C ALA A 433 9.20 -6.65 -31.04
N PRO A 434 10.43 -6.18 -30.79
CA PRO A 434 11.33 -6.84 -29.86
C PRO A 434 10.69 -6.98 -28.47
N VAL A 435 10.92 -8.11 -27.80
CA VAL A 435 10.38 -8.35 -26.45
C VAL A 435 11.50 -8.20 -25.43
N LYS A 436 11.24 -7.36 -24.42
CA LYS A 436 12.07 -7.24 -23.22
C LYS A 436 11.34 -7.83 -22.03
N GLU A 437 11.84 -8.93 -21.48
CA GLU A 437 11.30 -9.54 -20.27
C GLU A 437 12.04 -9.06 -19.03
N LEU A 438 11.27 -8.66 -18.02
CA LEU A 438 11.72 -8.21 -16.70
C LEU A 438 11.03 -9.08 -15.64
N LYS A 439 11.77 -9.51 -14.63
CA LYS A 439 11.23 -10.30 -13.52
C LYS A 439 11.52 -9.57 -12.23
N PHE A 440 10.52 -9.43 -11.38
CA PHE A 440 10.67 -8.84 -10.06
C PHE A 440 10.02 -9.72 -9.01
N THR A 441 10.70 -9.87 -7.90
CA THR A 441 10.14 -10.45 -6.68
C THR A 441 9.76 -9.32 -5.74
N LEU A 442 8.49 -9.23 -5.39
CA LEU A 442 8.00 -8.30 -4.38
C LEU A 442 8.39 -8.84 -3.00
N THR A 443 9.11 -8.05 -2.21
CA THR A 443 9.71 -8.49 -0.96
C THR A 443 9.49 -7.47 0.14
N GLY A 444 9.44 -7.94 1.40
CA GLY A 444 9.27 -7.09 2.56
C GLY A 444 9.93 -7.66 3.81
N ASN A 445 10.39 -6.75 4.67
CA ASN A 445 10.81 -7.07 6.03
C ASN A 445 9.91 -6.31 7.00
N MET A 446 8.89 -6.99 7.53
CA MET A 446 7.89 -6.39 8.42
C MET A 446 8.46 -5.95 9.77
N ASN A 447 9.56 -6.56 10.24
CA ASN A 447 10.21 -6.15 11.49
C ASN A 447 10.84 -4.74 11.40
N ARG A 448 11.17 -4.30 10.19
CA ARG A 448 11.80 -3.02 9.92
C ARG A 448 11.01 -2.14 8.99
N TYR A 449 9.88 -2.66 8.52
CA TYR A 449 8.99 -2.02 7.56
C TYR A 449 9.74 -1.52 6.30
N VAL A 450 10.54 -2.40 5.72
CA VAL A 450 11.28 -2.15 4.48
C VAL A 450 10.62 -2.95 3.36
N TRP A 451 10.09 -2.24 2.36
CA TRP A 451 9.41 -2.82 1.21
C TRP A 451 10.22 -2.62 -0.06
N SER A 452 10.31 -3.64 -0.89
CA SER A 452 11.29 -3.64 -1.97
C SER A 452 10.91 -4.55 -3.14
N LEU A 453 11.56 -4.35 -4.28
CA LEU A 453 11.59 -5.30 -5.39
C LEU A 453 12.99 -5.93 -5.42
N ASP A 454 13.07 -7.26 -5.52
CA ASP A 454 14.35 -8.02 -5.52
C ASP A 454 15.24 -7.72 -4.31
N ASN A 455 14.64 -7.44 -3.15
CA ASN A 455 15.32 -7.05 -1.91
C ASN A 455 16.14 -5.76 -2.01
N ARG A 456 15.79 -4.87 -2.95
CA ARG A 456 16.37 -3.54 -3.10
C ARG A 456 15.28 -2.49 -3.09
N VAL A 457 15.44 -1.46 -2.27
CA VAL A 457 14.59 -0.27 -2.29
C VAL A 457 14.95 0.62 -3.46
N ILE A 458 14.08 1.57 -3.81
CA ILE A 458 14.26 2.43 -4.98
C ILE A 458 15.59 3.18 -4.97
N SER A 459 16.05 3.65 -3.81
CA SER A 459 17.31 4.40 -3.67
C SER A 459 18.56 3.54 -3.88
N GLU A 460 18.44 2.23 -3.97
CA GLU A 460 19.53 1.27 -4.18
C GLU A 460 19.58 0.74 -5.61
N THR A 461 18.77 1.28 -6.50
CA THR A 461 18.65 0.76 -7.88
C THR A 461 18.84 1.86 -8.91
N ASP A 462 19.35 1.44 -10.06
CA ASP A 462 19.39 2.27 -11.26
C ASP A 462 18.02 2.26 -11.96
N LYS A 463 17.81 3.23 -12.86
CA LYS A 463 16.64 3.27 -13.73
C LYS A 463 16.67 2.08 -14.69
N ILE A 464 15.47 1.55 -14.97
CA ILE A 464 15.29 0.45 -15.93
C ILE A 464 15.18 1.04 -17.33
N LEU A 465 16.19 0.79 -18.18
CA LEU A 465 16.19 1.26 -19.56
C LEU A 465 15.23 0.44 -20.42
N ILE A 466 14.34 1.10 -21.15
CA ILE A 466 13.47 0.51 -22.17
C ILE A 466 13.62 1.27 -23.50
N LYS A 467 13.28 0.62 -24.62
CA LYS A 467 13.38 1.21 -25.95
C LYS A 467 12.01 1.49 -26.53
N LYS A 468 11.90 2.62 -27.21
CA LYS A 468 10.67 2.94 -27.93
C LYS A 468 10.38 1.89 -29.01
N GLY A 469 9.17 1.35 -28.99
CA GLY A 469 8.68 0.34 -29.93
C GLY A 469 8.91 -1.11 -29.48
N GLU A 470 9.58 -1.39 -28.34
CA GLU A 470 9.66 -2.74 -27.81
C GLU A 470 8.41 -3.11 -26.97
N ASN A 471 8.08 -4.39 -26.94
CA ASN A 471 7.10 -4.94 -26.01
C ASN A 471 7.82 -5.30 -24.71
N VAL A 472 7.41 -4.67 -23.62
CA VAL A 472 7.94 -4.96 -22.29
C VAL A 472 7.01 -5.93 -21.58
N ARG A 473 7.55 -7.09 -21.18
CA ARG A 473 6.87 -8.07 -20.36
C ARG A 473 7.43 -8.03 -18.96
N ILE A 474 6.57 -7.86 -17.96
CA ILE A 474 6.93 -7.83 -16.55
C ILE A 474 6.28 -9.01 -15.84
N VAL A 475 7.10 -9.87 -15.25
CA VAL A 475 6.66 -10.98 -14.39
C VAL A 475 6.88 -10.55 -12.93
N LEU A 476 5.81 -10.52 -12.16
CA LEU A 476 5.80 -10.10 -10.77
C LEU A 476 5.44 -11.29 -9.87
N TYR A 477 6.36 -11.68 -9.00
CA TYR A 477 6.11 -12.69 -7.98
C TYR A 477 6.05 -12.03 -6.60
N ASN A 478 4.93 -12.19 -5.88
CA ASN A 478 4.78 -11.65 -4.53
C ASN A 478 5.30 -12.65 -3.49
N ASN A 479 6.54 -12.48 -3.05
CA ASN A 479 7.16 -13.24 -1.97
C ASN A 479 7.03 -12.52 -0.61
N SER A 480 5.89 -11.92 -0.37
CA SER A 480 5.56 -11.29 0.91
C SER A 480 4.22 -11.80 1.45
N MET A 481 3.84 -11.37 2.65
CA MET A 481 2.58 -11.78 3.30
C MET A 481 1.44 -10.78 3.09
N MET A 482 1.67 -9.71 2.33
CA MET A 482 0.70 -8.67 2.03
C MET A 482 0.44 -8.56 0.54
N ARG A 483 -0.73 -8.03 0.19
CA ARG A 483 -1.07 -7.65 -1.18
C ARG A 483 -0.28 -6.42 -1.61
N HIS A 484 0.03 -6.33 -2.89
CA HIS A 484 0.71 -5.17 -3.47
C HIS A 484 0.02 -4.72 -4.74
N PRO A 485 -0.71 -3.58 -4.72
CA PRO A 485 -1.26 -2.96 -5.92
C PRO A 485 -0.13 -2.24 -6.65
N MET A 486 0.39 -2.86 -7.71
CA MET A 486 1.51 -2.33 -8.50
C MET A 486 0.98 -1.45 -9.62
N HIS A 487 1.43 -0.19 -9.66
CA HIS A 487 1.03 0.82 -10.63
C HIS A 487 2.20 1.24 -11.52
N LEU A 488 1.91 1.41 -12.82
CA LEU A 488 2.85 1.95 -13.82
C LEU A 488 2.31 3.26 -14.37
N HIS A 489 3.03 4.34 -14.14
CA HIS A 489 2.68 5.66 -14.66
C HIS A 489 2.74 5.72 -16.19
N GLY A 490 1.81 6.46 -16.80
CA GLY A 490 1.78 6.79 -18.22
C GLY A 490 1.52 5.62 -19.17
N HIS A 491 1.24 4.42 -18.66
CA HIS A 491 0.99 3.23 -19.46
C HIS A 491 -0.19 2.44 -18.92
N ASP A 492 -1.02 1.92 -19.83
CA ASP A 492 -1.81 0.73 -19.54
C ASP A 492 -1.02 -0.50 -19.96
N PHE A 493 -1.17 -1.56 -19.21
CA PHE A 493 -0.63 -2.87 -19.53
C PHE A 493 -1.73 -3.90 -19.69
N ARG A 494 -1.50 -4.88 -20.53
CA ARG A 494 -2.32 -6.08 -20.64
C ARG A 494 -2.02 -6.98 -19.45
N LEU A 495 -3.02 -7.38 -18.72
CA LEU A 495 -2.88 -8.44 -17.70
C LEU A 495 -3.11 -9.80 -18.37
N LEU A 496 -2.09 -10.66 -18.38
CA LEU A 496 -2.17 -11.99 -18.99
C LEU A 496 -2.94 -12.97 -18.11
N ASN A 497 -4.26 -12.87 -18.16
CA ASN A 497 -5.19 -13.60 -17.30
C ASN A 497 -5.89 -14.82 -17.96
N GLY A 498 -5.36 -15.30 -19.10
CA GLY A 498 -5.92 -16.40 -19.85
C GLY A 498 -6.92 -16.00 -20.94
N GLN A 499 -7.26 -14.72 -21.12
CA GLN A 499 -8.20 -14.21 -22.12
C GLN A 499 -7.54 -13.97 -23.50
N GLY A 500 -6.27 -14.33 -23.69
CA GLY A 500 -5.58 -14.26 -24.97
C GLY A 500 -5.53 -12.84 -25.56
N ASP A 501 -5.99 -12.69 -26.80
CA ASP A 501 -5.99 -11.40 -27.51
C ASP A 501 -6.93 -10.36 -26.88
N ASN A 502 -7.84 -10.76 -26.03
CA ASN A 502 -8.78 -9.90 -25.30
C ASN A 502 -8.40 -9.73 -23.81
N ALA A 503 -7.12 -9.88 -23.48
CA ALA A 503 -6.66 -9.62 -22.11
C ALA A 503 -7.03 -8.19 -21.66
N PRO A 504 -7.51 -7.99 -20.43
CA PRO A 504 -7.92 -6.67 -19.97
C PRO A 504 -6.73 -5.70 -19.89
N LEU A 505 -6.99 -4.43 -20.19
CA LEU A 505 -6.03 -3.36 -19.95
C LEU A 505 -6.23 -2.83 -18.53
N LYS A 506 -5.13 -2.60 -17.83
CA LYS A 506 -5.09 -2.06 -16.47
C LYS A 506 -3.89 -1.13 -16.31
N ASN A 507 -3.96 -0.23 -15.33
CA ASN A 507 -2.81 0.56 -14.89
C ASN A 507 -2.39 0.24 -13.46
N VAL A 508 -3.19 -0.55 -12.74
CA VAL A 508 -2.88 -1.13 -11.44
C VAL A 508 -3.13 -2.63 -11.48
N VAL A 509 -2.24 -3.42 -10.90
CA VAL A 509 -2.47 -4.85 -10.67
C VAL A 509 -2.25 -5.18 -9.21
N ASP A 510 -3.26 -5.75 -8.58
CA ASP A 510 -3.17 -6.24 -7.20
C ASP A 510 -2.62 -7.66 -7.21
N ILE A 511 -1.44 -7.85 -6.62
CA ILE A 511 -0.75 -9.13 -6.57
C ILE A 511 -0.87 -9.71 -5.17
N MET A 512 -1.60 -10.81 -5.07
CA MET A 512 -1.81 -11.51 -3.80
C MET A 512 -0.52 -12.15 -3.29
N PRO A 513 -0.42 -12.41 -1.97
CA PRO A 513 0.70 -13.18 -1.43
C PRO A 513 0.89 -14.51 -2.17
N MET A 514 2.13 -14.84 -2.54
CA MET A 514 2.54 -16.04 -3.27
C MET A 514 2.00 -16.14 -4.72
N GLU A 515 1.40 -15.08 -5.24
CA GLU A 515 0.90 -15.00 -6.61
C GLU A 515 1.98 -14.52 -7.58
N THR A 516 1.88 -14.99 -8.83
CA THR A 516 2.69 -14.52 -9.95
C THR A 516 1.78 -13.98 -11.04
N ASP A 517 1.92 -12.70 -11.35
CA ASP A 517 1.23 -12.04 -12.45
C ASP A 517 2.17 -11.61 -13.55
N THR A 518 1.67 -11.64 -14.78
CA THR A 518 2.43 -11.21 -15.95
C THR A 518 1.70 -10.08 -16.66
N LEU A 519 2.43 -8.99 -16.86
CA LEU A 519 1.96 -7.77 -17.51
C LEU A 519 2.71 -7.58 -18.81
N GLU A 520 2.05 -6.98 -19.81
CA GLU A 520 2.69 -6.59 -21.08
C GLU A 520 2.23 -5.21 -21.52
N PHE A 521 3.16 -4.39 -21.99
CA PHE A 521 2.84 -3.14 -22.65
C PHE A 521 3.81 -2.86 -23.80
N ASN A 522 3.37 -2.08 -24.78
CA ASN A 522 4.26 -1.57 -25.81
C ASN A 522 4.85 -0.23 -25.37
N ALA A 523 6.17 -0.14 -25.38
CA ALA A 523 6.90 1.06 -24.99
C ALA A 523 6.83 2.12 -26.11
N ASN A 524 5.81 2.96 -26.12
CA ASN A 524 5.51 3.90 -27.19
C ASN A 524 5.53 5.39 -26.80
N VAL A 525 5.86 5.69 -25.55
CA VAL A 525 6.00 7.05 -25.00
C VAL A 525 7.45 7.42 -24.74
N GLU A 526 7.71 8.55 -24.09
CA GLU A 526 9.04 9.03 -23.72
C GLU A 526 9.02 9.54 -22.29
N GLY A 527 10.17 9.62 -21.64
CA GLY A 527 10.30 10.15 -20.29
C GLY A 527 10.65 9.10 -19.25
N ASP A 528 10.70 9.57 -18.03
CA ASP A 528 10.92 8.76 -16.83
C ASP A 528 9.57 8.47 -16.19
N TRP A 529 9.27 7.20 -15.94
CA TRP A 529 7.98 6.76 -15.44
C TRP A 529 8.14 5.96 -14.15
N PHE A 530 7.34 6.30 -13.15
CA PHE A 530 7.37 5.61 -11.88
C PHE A 530 6.61 4.27 -11.97
N PHE A 531 7.17 3.23 -11.38
CA PHE A 531 6.54 1.92 -11.19
C PHE A 531 6.64 1.57 -9.71
N HIS A 532 5.53 1.50 -8.99
CA HIS A 532 5.55 1.37 -7.54
C HIS A 532 4.31 0.65 -6.99
N CYS A 533 4.44 0.14 -5.76
CA CYS A 533 3.30 -0.29 -4.96
C CYS A 533 2.49 0.94 -4.56
N HIS A 534 1.17 0.90 -4.73
CA HIS A 534 0.33 2.06 -4.44
C HIS A 534 -0.15 2.10 -2.97
N ILE A 535 0.17 1.11 -2.13
CA ILE A 535 0.06 1.31 -0.68
C ILE A 535 1.07 2.40 -0.32
N LEU A 536 0.57 3.58 0.09
CA LEU A 536 1.36 4.80 0.30
C LEU A 536 2.58 4.55 1.20
N TYR A 537 2.39 3.83 2.31
CA TYR A 537 3.47 3.54 3.26
C TYR A 537 4.49 2.53 2.72
N HIS A 538 4.09 1.61 1.83
CA HIS A 538 5.03 0.71 1.13
C HIS A 538 5.89 1.47 0.12
N MET A 539 5.27 2.37 -0.66
CA MET A 539 5.97 3.26 -1.59
C MET A 539 7.00 4.11 -0.85
N MET A 540 6.59 4.78 0.23
CA MET A 540 7.45 5.63 1.06
C MET A 540 8.59 4.86 1.72
N SER A 541 8.42 3.55 1.93
CA SER A 541 9.43 2.65 2.51
C SER A 541 10.26 1.93 1.45
N GLY A 542 10.15 2.33 0.16
CA GLY A 542 11.09 1.96 -0.90
C GLY A 542 10.58 1.06 -2.00
N MET A 543 9.28 0.67 -2.02
CA MET A 543 8.74 -0.26 -3.00
C MET A 543 8.44 0.41 -4.35
N GLY A 544 9.46 0.67 -5.12
CA GLY A 544 9.33 1.29 -6.43
C GLY A 544 10.55 1.11 -7.34
N ARG A 545 10.37 1.45 -8.62
CA ARG A 545 11.37 1.51 -9.68
C ARG A 545 11.06 2.67 -10.60
N VAL A 546 12.04 3.09 -11.39
CA VAL A 546 11.87 4.09 -12.44
C VAL A 546 12.20 3.45 -13.78
N PHE A 547 11.25 3.44 -14.69
CA PHE A 547 11.48 3.14 -16.10
C PHE A 547 11.97 4.41 -16.83
N THR A 548 12.92 4.27 -17.71
CA THR A 548 13.45 5.38 -18.52
C THR A 548 13.66 4.92 -19.96
N TYR A 549 13.27 5.78 -20.90
CA TYR A 549 13.46 5.49 -22.31
C TYR A 549 14.87 5.83 -22.76
N GLU A 550 15.48 4.94 -23.58
CA GLU A 550 16.81 5.18 -24.12
C GLU A 550 16.82 6.40 -25.05
N ASN A 551 17.94 7.13 -25.05
CA ASN A 551 18.19 8.27 -25.94
C ASN A 551 17.19 9.43 -25.86
N GLN A 552 16.45 9.55 -24.74
CA GLN A 552 15.52 10.65 -24.53
C GLN A 552 16.25 11.96 -24.22
N ALA A 553 15.64 13.08 -24.60
CA ALA A 553 16.12 14.40 -24.20
C ALA A 553 15.91 14.63 -22.68
N PRO A 554 16.82 15.35 -22.01
CA PRO A 554 16.62 15.71 -20.62
C PRO A 554 15.30 16.49 -20.41
N ASN A 555 14.57 16.16 -19.34
CA ASN A 555 13.34 16.87 -19.02
C ASN A 555 13.66 18.32 -18.61
N PRO A 556 13.17 19.34 -19.36
CA PRO A 556 13.47 20.74 -19.09
C PRO A 556 12.89 21.25 -17.78
N LEU A 557 11.88 20.58 -17.21
CA LEU A 557 11.29 20.95 -15.93
C LEU A 557 12.16 20.49 -14.75
N ILE A 558 13.13 19.60 -14.96
CA ILE A 558 14.07 19.14 -13.93
C ILE A 558 15.36 19.95 -14.04
N THR A 559 15.37 21.14 -13.44
CA THR A 559 16.47 22.10 -13.53
C THR A 559 17.79 21.63 -12.90
N ASN A 560 17.74 20.72 -11.93
CA ASN A 560 18.90 20.10 -11.32
C ASN A 560 18.69 18.58 -11.13
N PRO A 561 19.06 17.75 -12.12
CA PRO A 561 18.80 16.30 -12.10
C PRO A 561 19.43 15.57 -10.91
N LYS A 562 20.65 15.96 -10.48
CA LYS A 562 21.33 15.34 -9.32
C LYS A 562 20.58 15.62 -8.00
N LEU A 563 20.11 16.85 -7.82
CA LEU A 563 19.35 17.23 -6.63
C LEU A 563 17.96 16.56 -6.67
N ALA A 564 17.31 16.56 -7.82
CA ALA A 564 16.03 15.92 -8.01
C ALA A 564 16.08 14.41 -7.69
N GLN A 565 17.07 13.69 -8.21
CA GLN A 565 17.27 12.27 -7.90
C GLN A 565 17.52 12.03 -6.40
N ARG A 566 18.31 12.90 -5.74
CA ARG A 566 18.51 12.79 -4.28
C ARG A 566 17.23 13.01 -3.49
N LYS A 567 16.37 13.91 -3.94
CA LYS A 567 15.06 14.18 -3.31
C LYS A 567 14.05 13.05 -3.57
N LEU A 568 14.01 12.52 -4.78
CA LEU A 568 13.16 11.37 -5.15
C LEU A 568 13.46 10.14 -4.26
N PHE A 569 14.73 9.94 -3.92
CA PHE A 569 15.19 8.84 -3.07
C PHE A 569 15.33 9.20 -1.59
N ALA A 570 14.71 10.32 -1.15
CA ALA A 570 14.85 10.76 0.22
C ALA A 570 13.96 9.97 1.19
N ASP A 571 12.81 9.51 0.73
CA ASP A 571 11.78 8.94 1.59
C ASP A 571 12.20 7.61 2.22
N ASP A 572 12.72 6.68 1.44
CA ASP A 572 13.24 5.39 1.93
C ASP A 572 14.58 5.50 2.68
N ARG A 573 15.21 6.67 2.69
CA ARG A 573 16.42 7.00 3.47
C ARG A 573 16.13 7.81 4.72
N LYS A 574 14.88 8.20 4.93
CA LYS A 574 14.49 9.00 6.09
C LYS A 574 14.74 8.22 7.38
N PHE A 575 15.37 8.87 8.35
CA PHE A 575 15.54 8.31 9.68
C PHE A 575 14.25 8.46 10.49
N HIS A 576 13.84 7.37 11.12
CA HIS A 576 12.73 7.32 12.05
C HIS A 576 13.27 7.18 13.47
N PHE A 577 12.79 8.05 14.37
CA PHE A 577 13.14 8.01 15.77
C PHE A 577 12.13 7.16 16.53
N MET A 578 12.63 6.29 17.41
CA MET A 578 11.85 5.54 18.38
C MET A 578 12.53 5.64 19.74
N ALA A 579 11.74 5.58 20.79
CA ALA A 579 12.24 5.51 22.16
C ALA A 579 11.25 4.73 23.03
N ASP A 580 11.80 3.98 23.94
CA ASP A 580 11.09 3.28 24.99
C ASP A 580 11.80 3.60 26.32
N ASN A 581 11.05 3.92 27.35
CA ASN A 581 11.63 4.21 28.66
C ASN A 581 10.75 3.65 29.78
N ASP A 582 11.33 2.88 30.63
CA ASP A 582 10.69 2.21 31.77
C ASP A 582 11.12 2.83 33.08
N PHE A 583 10.16 3.43 33.78
CA PHE A 583 10.37 4.00 35.11
C PHE A 583 9.97 2.96 36.15
N ALA A 584 10.91 2.11 36.53
CA ALA A 584 10.67 1.02 37.45
C ALA A 584 11.08 1.35 38.91
N THR A 585 10.66 0.51 39.86
CA THR A 585 10.96 0.69 41.28
C THR A 585 12.44 0.49 41.63
N ASN A 586 13.17 -0.27 40.80
CA ASN A 586 14.60 -0.61 41.01
C ASN A 586 15.54 0.24 40.13
N GLY A 587 15.05 0.90 39.09
CA GLY A 587 15.87 1.70 38.19
C GLY A 587 15.06 2.31 37.06
N ASN A 588 15.76 2.87 36.08
CA ASN A 588 15.22 3.38 34.84
C ASN A 588 15.91 2.68 33.67
N ASP A 589 15.15 1.90 32.91
CA ASP A 589 15.61 1.23 31.73
C ASP A 589 15.03 1.90 30.48
N GLY A 590 15.78 1.90 29.40
CA GLY A 590 15.24 2.44 28.17
C GLY A 590 16.13 2.26 26.96
N MET A 591 15.56 2.59 25.81
CA MET A 591 16.29 2.70 24.58
C MET A 591 15.85 3.90 23.75
N ALA A 592 16.77 4.41 22.94
CA ALA A 592 16.47 5.36 21.88
C ALA A 592 17.16 4.92 20.60
N MET A 593 16.45 4.96 19.50
CA MET A 593 16.97 4.50 18.21
C MET A 593 16.58 5.45 17.08
N LEU A 594 17.55 5.70 16.20
CA LEU A 594 17.37 6.33 14.91
C LEU A 594 17.67 5.30 13.82
N GLN A 595 16.67 4.92 13.04
CA GLN A 595 16.88 3.95 11.98
C GLN A 595 16.24 4.36 10.66
N ASN A 596 16.85 3.92 9.57
CA ASN A 596 16.27 3.98 8.24
C ASN A 596 16.38 2.61 7.56
N THR A 597 16.20 2.55 6.25
CA THR A 597 16.24 1.31 5.47
C THR A 597 17.49 0.45 5.73
N ARG A 598 18.66 1.07 5.97
CA ARG A 598 19.93 0.33 6.14
C ARG A 598 20.68 0.66 7.42
N TRP A 599 20.55 1.84 7.96
CA TRP A 599 21.32 2.27 9.12
C TRP A 599 20.48 2.23 10.39
N SER A 600 21.14 1.88 11.49
CA SER A 600 20.61 1.96 12.83
C SER A 600 21.64 2.61 13.75
N ILE A 601 21.20 3.58 14.53
CA ILE A 601 21.95 4.23 15.61
C ILE A 601 21.08 4.06 16.83
N GLY A 602 21.48 3.23 17.77
CA GLY A 602 20.73 2.92 18.97
C GLY A 602 21.55 3.11 20.22
N SER A 603 20.91 3.56 21.28
CA SER A 603 21.48 3.62 22.61
C SER A 603 20.48 2.99 23.57
N GLU A 604 20.95 2.05 24.36
CA GLU A 604 20.21 1.39 25.46
C GLU A 604 20.83 1.82 26.77
N TRP A 605 20.04 1.95 27.81
CA TRP A 605 20.51 2.31 29.14
C TRP A 605 19.75 1.58 30.23
N ARG A 606 20.48 1.32 31.32
CA ARG A 606 19.97 0.86 32.62
C ARG A 606 20.57 1.74 33.68
N LEU A 607 19.74 2.47 34.40
CA LEU A 607 20.15 3.46 35.38
C LEU A 607 19.56 3.07 36.75
N GLY A 608 20.40 2.51 37.61
CA GLY A 608 20.00 2.21 39.00
C GLY A 608 19.83 3.47 39.84
N TYR A 609 19.03 3.40 40.89
CA TYR A 609 18.79 4.55 41.79
C TYR A 609 19.83 4.68 42.89
N ASN A 610 20.81 3.78 42.94
CA ASN A 610 21.91 3.81 43.92
C ASN A 610 23.20 3.25 43.30
N ASP A 611 24.32 3.47 43.98
CA ASP A 611 25.67 3.10 43.49
C ASP A 611 25.84 1.55 43.38
N MET A 612 25.06 0.77 44.12
CA MET A 612 25.14 -0.70 44.06
C MET A 612 24.50 -1.24 42.78
N HIS A 613 23.46 -0.57 42.29
CA HIS A 613 22.85 -0.87 40.98
C HIS A 613 23.61 -0.21 39.82
N GLY A 614 24.25 0.94 40.11
CA GLY A 614 25.07 1.64 39.12
C GLY A 614 24.32 2.10 37.87
N TYR A 615 25.05 2.20 36.77
CA TYR A 615 24.48 2.47 35.45
C TYR A 615 25.22 1.70 34.36
N GLU A 616 24.50 1.44 33.28
CA GLU A 616 25.02 0.83 32.07
C GLU A 616 24.39 1.53 30.86
N THR A 617 25.22 1.86 29.87
CA THR A 617 24.77 2.40 28.59
C THR A 617 25.53 1.71 27.47
N GLU A 618 24.79 1.26 26.46
CA GLU A 618 25.35 0.68 25.25
C GLU A 618 24.86 1.47 24.03
N THR A 619 25.76 1.90 23.20
CA THR A 619 25.44 2.64 21.97
C THR A 619 26.03 1.90 20.78
N HIS A 620 25.20 1.61 19.78
CA HIS A 620 25.59 0.90 18.57
C HIS A 620 25.29 1.75 17.33
N ILE A 621 26.26 1.78 16.39
CA ILE A 621 26.08 2.32 15.05
C ILE A 621 26.31 1.19 14.07
N GLY A 622 25.24 0.72 13.46
CA GLY A 622 25.26 -0.44 12.60
C GLY A 622 24.63 -0.22 11.24
N ARG A 623 24.93 -1.12 10.31
CA ARG A 623 24.34 -1.14 8.98
C ARG A 623 23.83 -2.51 8.65
N TYR A 624 22.52 -2.62 8.36
CA TYR A 624 21.92 -3.86 7.90
C TYR A 624 22.41 -4.24 6.52
N ILE A 625 22.85 -5.49 6.38
CA ILE A 625 23.38 -6.07 5.13
C ILE A 625 22.60 -7.33 4.74
N GLY A 626 22.81 -7.77 3.51
CA GLY A 626 22.12 -8.92 2.95
C GLY A 626 20.72 -8.62 2.44
N LYS A 627 20.12 -9.60 1.75
CA LYS A 627 18.83 -9.46 1.09
C LYS A 627 17.70 -9.23 2.09
N MET A 628 17.61 -10.07 3.10
CA MET A 628 16.55 -10.01 4.13
C MET A 628 16.92 -9.14 5.34
N GLN A 629 18.11 -8.53 5.35
CA GLN A 629 18.59 -7.64 6.41
C GLN A 629 18.58 -8.26 7.83
N TRP A 630 18.88 -9.56 7.92
CA TRP A 630 19.00 -10.24 9.21
C TRP A 630 20.33 -9.99 9.92
N LEU A 631 21.35 -9.52 9.20
CA LEU A 631 22.69 -9.27 9.71
C LEU A 631 22.98 -7.77 9.76
N MET A 632 23.46 -7.31 10.91
CA MET A 632 23.86 -5.91 11.15
C MET A 632 25.23 -5.88 11.84
N PRO A 633 26.36 -5.77 11.11
CA PRO A 633 27.62 -5.38 11.69
C PRO A 633 27.52 -3.95 12.26
N PHE A 634 28.20 -3.71 13.39
CA PHE A 634 28.19 -2.43 14.08
C PHE A 634 29.50 -2.11 14.80
N ILE A 635 29.67 -0.83 15.12
CA ILE A 635 30.63 -0.33 16.10
C ILE A 635 29.82 0.01 17.33
N GLY A 636 30.28 -0.44 18.50
CA GLY A 636 29.66 -0.23 19.79
C GLY A 636 30.49 0.65 20.72
N PHE A 637 29.83 1.29 21.65
CA PHE A 637 30.39 2.01 22.76
C PHE A 637 29.65 1.60 24.02
N ASP A 638 30.38 1.09 25.02
CA ASP A 638 29.89 0.61 26.31
C ASP A 638 30.43 1.53 27.41
N TRP A 639 29.54 2.06 28.23
CA TRP A 639 29.88 2.86 29.40
C TRP A 639 29.03 2.41 30.56
N ARG A 640 29.72 1.85 31.58
CA ARG A 640 29.07 1.28 32.75
C ARG A 640 29.85 1.58 34.03
N TYR A 641 29.12 1.66 35.13
CA TYR A 641 29.63 1.83 36.48
C TYR A 641 28.72 1.09 37.47
N ARG A 642 29.31 0.33 38.40
CA ARG A 642 28.63 -0.23 39.53
C ARG A 642 29.62 -0.29 40.68
N LYS A 643 29.19 0.05 41.90
CA LYS A 643 30.03 -0.09 43.08
C LYS A 643 30.14 -1.58 43.43
N MET A 644 31.36 -2.13 43.27
CA MET A 644 31.67 -3.54 43.57
C MET A 644 32.10 -3.71 45.03
N GLY A 645 31.80 -4.83 45.64
CA GLY A 645 32.34 -5.24 46.94
C GLY A 645 33.84 -5.49 46.87
N ILE A 646 34.54 -5.46 48.01
CA ILE A 646 36.01 -5.56 48.07
C ILE A 646 36.54 -6.87 47.50
N ASP A 647 35.77 -7.96 47.59
CA ASP A 647 36.12 -9.31 47.12
C ASP A 647 35.24 -9.77 45.91
N GLU A 648 34.48 -8.89 45.33
CA GLU A 648 33.53 -9.19 44.26
C GLU A 648 34.26 -9.11 42.90
N GLN A 649 34.80 -10.23 42.42
CA GLN A 649 35.27 -10.35 41.03
C GLN A 649 34.36 -11.31 40.29
N GLU A 650 33.64 -10.82 39.32
CA GLU A 650 32.83 -11.66 38.43
C GLU A 650 33.61 -12.02 37.17
N GLU A 651 33.73 -13.32 36.93
CA GLU A 651 34.25 -13.84 35.66
C GLU A 651 33.08 -14.19 34.75
N ASN A 652 33.22 -13.81 33.48
CA ASN A 652 32.28 -14.20 32.42
C ASN A 652 32.43 -15.74 32.12
N LEU A 653 31.62 -16.25 31.21
CA LEU A 653 31.65 -17.65 30.80
C LEU A 653 32.97 -18.06 30.13
N PHE A 654 33.79 -17.13 29.69
CA PHE A 654 35.11 -17.35 29.09
C PHE A 654 36.26 -17.24 30.11
N GLY A 655 35.98 -17.06 31.41
CA GLY A 655 36.96 -16.81 32.43
C GLY A 655 37.64 -15.43 32.38
N GLN A 656 37.04 -14.47 31.73
CA GLN A 656 37.51 -13.10 31.68
C GLN A 656 36.89 -12.30 32.81
N VAL A 657 37.70 -11.51 33.50
CA VAL A 657 37.22 -10.68 34.62
C VAL A 657 36.38 -9.53 34.08
N ASN A 658 35.14 -9.43 34.52
CA ASN A 658 34.24 -8.36 34.17
C ASN A 658 34.50 -7.12 35.05
N LYS A 659 34.81 -5.98 34.40
CA LYS A 659 35.09 -4.70 35.11
C LYS A 659 33.83 -3.84 35.12
N LYS A 660 32.79 -4.27 35.86
CA LYS A 660 31.56 -3.49 36.01
C LYS A 660 31.70 -2.25 36.88
N ASP A 661 32.73 -2.19 37.70
CA ASP A 661 33.00 -1.09 38.64
C ASP A 661 33.25 0.24 37.96
N ASN A 662 33.96 0.27 36.85
CA ASN A 662 34.10 1.44 36.00
C ASN A 662 34.67 1.04 34.64
N ARG A 663 33.84 1.01 33.61
CA ARG A 663 34.25 0.59 32.28
C ARG A 663 33.80 1.55 31.21
N THR A 664 34.73 1.92 30.36
CA THR A 664 34.46 2.62 29.10
C THR A 664 35.16 1.85 28.00
N ALA A 665 34.41 1.27 27.08
CA ALA A 665 34.95 0.39 26.05
C ALA A 665 34.30 0.62 24.69
N VAL A 666 35.14 0.50 23.63
CA VAL A 666 34.66 0.47 22.24
C VAL A 666 34.62 -0.99 21.81
N SER A 667 33.57 -1.38 21.10
CA SER A 667 33.41 -2.73 20.56
C SER A 667 33.29 -2.74 19.03
N LEU A 668 33.64 -3.87 18.44
CA LEU A 668 33.21 -4.27 17.10
C LEU A 668 32.35 -5.53 17.23
N GLY A 669 31.21 -5.52 16.58
CA GLY A 669 30.30 -6.63 16.71
C GLY A 669 29.35 -6.77 15.54
N PHE A 670 28.47 -7.74 15.68
CA PHE A 670 27.33 -7.90 14.77
C PHE A 670 26.12 -8.40 15.53
N MET A 671 24.95 -8.04 15.03
CA MET A 671 23.67 -8.61 15.43
C MET A 671 23.10 -9.44 14.29
N TYR A 672 22.55 -10.62 14.62
CA TYR A 672 21.90 -11.51 13.67
C TYR A 672 20.57 -12.00 14.20
N THR A 673 19.50 -11.80 13.43
CA THR A 673 18.18 -12.31 13.80
C THR A 673 18.08 -13.81 13.48
N LEU A 674 18.04 -14.64 14.52
CA LEU A 674 17.88 -16.09 14.47
C LEU A 674 16.42 -16.49 14.20
N PRO A 675 16.12 -17.77 13.87
CA PRO A 675 14.78 -18.33 13.99
C PRO A 675 14.11 -17.97 15.32
N MET A 676 12.79 -17.97 15.35
CA MET A 676 12.00 -17.50 16.50
C MET A 676 12.18 -16.01 16.82
N LEU A 677 12.71 -15.22 15.87
CA LEU A 677 12.96 -13.77 16.02
C LEU A 677 13.86 -13.44 17.24
N VAL A 678 14.73 -14.35 17.61
CA VAL A 678 15.74 -14.12 18.65
C VAL A 678 16.91 -13.36 18.03
N ASN A 679 17.32 -12.27 18.63
CA ASN A 679 18.50 -11.52 18.23
C ASN A 679 19.72 -12.11 18.93
N PHE A 680 20.69 -12.55 18.15
CA PHE A 680 22.02 -12.94 18.60
C PHE A 680 22.97 -11.79 18.35
N GLN A 681 23.70 -11.36 19.39
CA GLN A 681 24.70 -10.32 19.30
C GLN A 681 26.05 -10.89 19.73
N ALA A 682 27.09 -10.54 18.99
CA ALA A 682 28.46 -10.91 19.32
C ALA A 682 29.35 -9.67 19.24
N GLU A 683 30.13 -9.43 20.29
CA GLU A 683 30.99 -8.24 20.42
C GLU A 683 32.37 -8.63 20.93
N VAL A 684 33.36 -7.94 20.40
CA VAL A 684 34.74 -7.96 20.89
C VAL A 684 35.11 -6.53 21.27
N TYR A 685 35.48 -6.34 22.50
CA TYR A 685 35.85 -5.05 23.05
C TYR A 685 37.34 -4.77 22.93
N HIS A 686 37.74 -3.50 22.90
CA HIS A 686 39.13 -3.09 22.75
C HIS A 686 40.02 -3.55 23.95
N ASP A 687 39.43 -3.85 25.10
CA ASP A 687 40.09 -4.40 26.28
C ASP A 687 40.23 -5.95 26.27
N GLY A 688 39.85 -6.58 25.13
CA GLY A 688 39.94 -8.01 24.91
C GLY A 688 38.75 -8.83 25.44
N ILE A 689 37.77 -8.22 26.06
CA ILE A 689 36.55 -8.92 26.53
C ILE A 689 35.71 -9.30 25.32
N VAL A 690 35.11 -10.48 25.37
CA VAL A 690 34.16 -11.00 24.37
C VAL A 690 32.80 -11.18 25.05
N ARG A 691 31.75 -10.62 24.45
CA ARG A 691 30.37 -10.80 24.92
C ARG A 691 29.49 -11.37 23.80
N LEU A 692 28.77 -12.42 24.14
CA LEU A 692 27.70 -12.97 23.32
C LEU A 692 26.38 -12.79 24.06
N SER A 693 25.37 -12.31 23.34
CA SER A 693 24.04 -12.06 23.90
C SER A 693 22.94 -12.72 23.05
N LEU A 694 21.90 -13.20 23.71
CA LEU A 694 20.66 -13.63 23.11
C LEU A 694 19.53 -12.83 23.73
N MET A 695 18.72 -12.18 22.90
CA MET A 695 17.60 -11.38 23.35
C MET A 695 16.40 -11.52 22.43
N ARG A 696 15.24 -11.46 23.02
CA ARG A 696 13.99 -11.29 22.28
C ARG A 696 13.02 -10.46 23.11
N GLU A 697 12.51 -9.43 22.55
CA GLU A 697 11.47 -8.58 23.11
C GLU A 697 10.13 -8.83 22.42
N ASP A 698 9.07 -8.30 22.99
CA ASP A 698 7.72 -8.28 22.42
C ASP A 698 7.16 -9.66 22.01
N ILE A 699 7.46 -10.73 22.77
CA ILE A 699 6.84 -12.03 22.57
C ILE A 699 5.35 -11.94 22.91
N PRO A 700 4.41 -12.09 21.94
CA PRO A 700 2.99 -11.88 22.18
C PRO A 700 2.34 -13.05 22.91
N ILE A 701 2.32 -13.01 24.26
CA ILE A 701 1.70 -14.04 25.11
C ILE A 701 0.18 -13.99 24.99
N THR A 702 -0.40 -12.79 25.17
CA THR A 702 -1.82 -12.51 24.92
C THR A 702 -1.95 -11.29 24.00
N LYS A 703 -3.18 -10.85 23.72
CA LYS A 703 -3.39 -9.61 22.92
C LYS A 703 -2.68 -8.40 23.50
N ARG A 704 -2.54 -8.31 24.83
CA ARG A 704 -1.97 -7.13 25.52
C ARG A 704 -0.73 -7.43 26.34
N ILE A 705 -0.41 -8.68 26.60
CA ILE A 705 0.77 -9.07 27.39
C ILE A 705 1.87 -9.48 26.43
N ARG A 706 3.02 -8.86 26.58
CA ARG A 706 4.28 -9.19 25.92
C ARG A 706 5.26 -9.72 26.95
N ALA A 707 6.06 -10.70 26.56
CA ALA A 707 7.20 -11.14 27.33
C ALA A 707 8.50 -10.78 26.62
N GLY A 708 9.56 -10.62 27.38
CA GLY A 708 10.91 -10.41 26.87
C GLY A 708 11.92 -11.20 27.69
N PHE A 709 13.09 -11.44 27.10
CA PHE A 709 14.24 -11.97 27.78
C PHE A 709 15.55 -11.50 27.15
N MET A 710 16.57 -11.41 27.95
CA MET A 710 17.95 -11.22 27.56
C MET A 710 18.84 -12.11 28.40
N VAL A 711 19.87 -12.72 27.83
CA VAL A 711 20.94 -13.41 28.49
C VAL A 711 22.25 -13.20 27.75
N ASN A 712 23.34 -13.05 28.50
CA ASN A 712 24.66 -12.86 27.89
C ASN A 712 25.75 -13.70 28.59
N THR A 713 26.94 -13.69 28.01
CA THR A 713 28.10 -14.42 28.54
C THR A 713 28.74 -13.78 29.78
N ASP A 714 28.38 -12.55 30.11
CA ASP A 714 28.78 -11.88 31.36
C ASP A 714 27.92 -12.34 32.54
N LYS A 715 27.10 -13.41 32.35
CA LYS A 715 26.16 -13.99 33.30
C LYS A 715 25.01 -13.07 33.69
N GLU A 716 24.79 -12.04 32.90
CA GLU A 716 23.64 -11.16 33.05
C GLU A 716 22.43 -11.76 32.37
N PHE A 717 21.28 -11.63 33.00
CA PHE A 717 20.01 -12.02 32.42
C PHE A 717 18.88 -11.10 32.88
N MET A 718 17.93 -10.89 32.01
CA MET A 718 16.68 -10.16 32.29
C MET A 718 15.50 -10.93 31.71
N VAL A 719 14.41 -10.95 32.45
CA VAL A 719 13.10 -11.40 31.94
C VAL A 719 12.06 -10.37 32.31
N ASP A 720 11.14 -10.12 31.39
CA ASP A 720 10.10 -9.12 31.59
C ASP A 720 8.74 -9.55 31.09
N LEU A 721 7.70 -8.91 31.65
CA LEU A 721 6.33 -8.94 31.18
C LEU A 721 5.81 -7.51 31.08
N ARG A 722 5.29 -7.13 29.91
CA ARG A 722 4.73 -5.81 29.65
C ARG A 722 3.23 -5.92 29.31
N TYR A 723 2.40 -5.13 29.97
CA TYR A 723 0.98 -4.96 29.65
C TYR A 723 0.77 -3.67 28.88
N ILE A 724 0.26 -3.75 27.66
CA ILE A 724 0.00 -2.61 26.76
C ILE A 724 -1.31 -1.93 27.19
N ILE A 725 -1.24 -0.70 27.72
CA ILE A 725 -2.40 0.14 28.05
C ILE A 725 -2.90 0.82 26.77
N ASN A 726 -2.02 1.55 26.12
CA ASN A 726 -2.26 2.23 24.85
C ASN A 726 -0.96 2.30 24.03
N ARG A 727 -0.96 3.01 22.89
CA ARG A 727 0.20 3.09 22.00
C ARG A 727 1.47 3.69 22.62
N ASN A 728 1.31 4.53 23.65
CA ASN A 728 2.41 5.28 24.27
C ASN A 728 2.70 4.84 25.70
N MET A 729 1.88 3.96 26.28
CA MET A 729 1.98 3.59 27.70
C MET A 729 1.76 2.10 27.92
N GLY A 730 2.57 1.54 28.79
CA GLY A 730 2.45 0.17 29.32
C GLY A 730 2.81 0.10 30.79
N ILE A 731 2.55 -1.04 31.39
CA ILE A 731 3.09 -1.41 32.71
C ILE A 731 4.04 -2.58 32.48
N ARG A 732 5.25 -2.47 32.94
CA ARG A 732 6.29 -3.52 32.83
C ARG A 732 6.66 -4.02 34.22
N THR A 733 6.84 -5.30 34.33
CA THR A 733 7.50 -5.93 35.47
C THR A 733 8.66 -6.74 34.94
N HIS A 734 9.81 -6.66 35.60
CA HIS A 734 11.00 -7.35 35.17
C HIS A 734 11.79 -7.88 36.38
N TYR A 735 12.63 -8.84 36.09
CA TYR A 735 13.70 -9.26 36.97
C TYR A 735 15.01 -9.19 36.20
N ASP A 736 15.93 -8.42 36.73
CA ASP A 736 17.28 -8.23 36.21
C ASP A 736 18.30 -8.81 37.19
N SER A 737 19.35 -9.47 36.69
CA SER A 737 20.38 -10.08 37.53
C SER A 737 21.15 -9.09 38.41
N ASP A 738 21.30 -7.85 37.94
CA ASP A 738 22.09 -6.81 38.61
C ASP A 738 21.23 -5.91 39.51
N MET A 739 19.98 -5.64 39.11
CA MET A 739 19.10 -4.68 39.81
C MET A 739 17.91 -5.36 40.53
N GLY A 740 17.71 -6.66 40.31
CA GLY A 740 16.64 -7.43 40.97
C GLY A 740 15.26 -7.16 40.36
N PHE A 741 14.22 -7.27 41.18
CA PHE A 741 12.84 -7.16 40.77
C PHE A 741 12.40 -5.68 40.66
N GLY A 742 11.79 -5.35 39.54
CA GLY A 742 11.23 -4.03 39.23
C GLY A 742 9.80 -4.10 38.69
N VAL A 743 9.01 -3.08 39.05
CA VAL A 743 7.70 -2.79 38.46
C VAL A 743 7.66 -1.35 38.08
N GLY A 744 7.23 -1.02 36.86
CA GLY A 744 7.30 0.34 36.36
C GLY A 744 6.24 0.68 35.32
N LEU A 745 6.27 1.95 34.95
CA LEU A 745 5.49 2.54 33.85
C LEU A 745 6.39 2.69 32.64
N THR A 746 6.03 2.04 31.55
CA THR A 746 6.71 2.17 30.27
C THR A 746 6.08 3.28 29.46
N LEU A 747 6.92 4.18 28.93
CA LEU A 747 6.54 5.21 27.96
C LEU A 747 7.19 4.92 26.60
N ASN A 748 6.38 4.87 25.56
CA ASN A 748 6.82 4.62 24.17
C ASN A 748 6.57 5.84 23.29
N TYR A 749 7.55 6.15 22.42
CA TYR A 749 7.44 7.25 21.45
C TYR A 749 7.59 6.75 20.01
#